data_07175dc1ca857300b55b2797f0adb087
#
_entry.id   07175dc1ca857300b55b2797f0adb087
#
_cell.length_a   1.000
_cell.length_b   1.000
_cell.length_c   1.000
_cell.angle_alpha   90.00
_cell.angle_beta   90.00
_cell.angle_gamma   90.00
#
_symmetry.space_group_name_H-M   'P 1'
#
loop_
_entity.id
_entity.type
_entity.pdbx_description
1 polymer ?
#
loop_
_entity_poly.entity_id
_entity_poly.type
_entity_poly.pdbx_seq_one_letter_code
_entity_poly.pdbx_strand_id
1 'polypeptide(L)'
;MDLTNHPKEDNLGTMKEIVEVAVGLPVSKTFHYRIPDKMKGSLEVGMRVLVPFKERKVTGFVLDLLDHPPKGIEEKLREVDDLLDDVPLIDPQWLRFCRWISTYYLYPLGEVIKTGLPPGLNLKSELILSLTQEGMDGLSKGGLEPNQERILSEIGKFGKVALRKILKIFPEEVSRSQLFFWKRKGLLNIDAEVEDKEVKPKFEKMVQHRGGEAVRPLSKKQTEILKWIEEKGEVPYSELSKKFKSPSKAIQSLHVSGLIAISLKEVLRDLSARPELKAYPKPELTPHQEIVLHEVLKGMHSKRFSPFLLHGVTGSGKTEIYLRAIEEVLNQGREAIVLVPEISLTPQLLSRFKDRFGENLSLLHSGLGRGERYDQWRRIWKGEVKIALGARSAIFAPFKKVGIIIVDEEHDPSYKQEEKLKYHARDLATVRAKQDEATLLLGTATPSLESFHNTEKGKFHLLSLPERIGGKPLPRVEVVDIKGEGGLLSEKVKMALQKNMEEEKQSLLFLNRRGFAHFILCPDCGFTFKCPNCSVTLTHHLKDHSLRCHYCDYRISAPGSCPQCQGDRLKGMGIGTERLEQEIRNLFPGAQVSRMDRDTTSRRRAHQQILLGLESGKIDILVGTQMIVKGHDFPNVTFVGVVSADTSLHFPDFRSSERTFQLLTQVAGRAGRGEVLGEVIIQTFNPDHYSILKAKDHDFVGF
;
A
#
# COMPACT_ATOMS: atom_id res chain seq x y z
N MET A 1 28.43 -8.03 16.23
CA MET A 1 28.19 -7.12 17.35
C MET A 1 27.18 -7.77 18.25
N ASP A 2 27.64 -8.25 19.38
CA ASP A 2 26.88 -8.95 20.41
C ASP A 2 25.87 -8.01 21.06
N LEU A 3 24.61 -8.41 21.07
CA LEU A 3 23.49 -7.74 21.72
C LEU A 3 22.92 -8.62 22.84
N THR A 4 23.77 -9.07 23.77
CA THR A 4 23.34 -9.70 25.00
C THR A 4 23.71 -8.83 26.19
N ASN A 5 22.82 -7.88 26.55
CA ASN A 5 22.78 -7.34 27.87
C ASN A 5 21.32 -7.18 28.29
N HIS A 6 20.83 -8.15 29.07
CA HIS A 6 19.64 -8.02 29.87
C HIS A 6 20.02 -7.31 31.19
N PRO A 7 19.33 -6.27 31.58
CA PRO A 7 19.26 -5.90 32.99
C PRO A 7 18.14 -6.73 33.67
N LYS A 8 18.52 -7.36 34.74
CA LYS A 8 17.65 -8.08 35.68
C LYS A 8 16.66 -7.14 36.36
N GLU A 9 15.49 -7.73 36.64
CA GLU A 9 14.49 -7.23 37.59
C GLU A 9 15.12 -6.96 38.95
N ASP A 10 14.68 -5.89 39.53
CA ASP A 10 14.29 -5.61 40.91
C ASP A 10 14.50 -4.12 41.20
N ASN A 11 13.38 -3.38 41.26
CA ASN A 11 13.32 -2.32 42.27
C ASN A 11 11.88 -1.83 42.50
N LEU A 12 11.44 -1.98 43.71
CA LEU A 12 10.28 -1.30 44.28
C LEU A 12 10.48 0.23 44.19
N GLY A 13 9.60 0.92 43.44
CA GLY A 13 9.01 2.13 43.94
C GLY A 13 9.79 3.43 43.85
N THR A 14 10.72 3.69 42.93
CA THR A 14 11.06 5.10 42.61
C THR A 14 10.12 5.57 41.49
N MET A 15 9.30 6.59 41.79
CA MET A 15 8.45 7.19 40.77
C MET A 15 9.35 7.82 39.68
N LYS A 16 9.26 7.32 38.43
CA LYS A 16 10.00 7.86 37.33
C LYS A 16 9.69 9.34 37.13
N GLU A 17 10.71 10.17 36.98
CA GLU A 17 10.56 11.62 36.87
C GLU A 17 10.73 12.14 35.47
N ILE A 18 11.41 11.40 34.62
CA ILE A 18 11.79 11.81 33.26
C ILE A 18 11.31 10.80 32.24
N VAL A 19 10.86 11.30 31.11
CA VAL A 19 10.46 10.48 29.95
C VAL A 19 11.34 10.83 28.75
N GLU A 20 11.86 9.79 28.09
CA GLU A 20 12.48 9.90 26.77
C GLU A 20 11.42 9.78 25.68
N VAL A 21 11.40 10.72 24.74
CA VAL A 21 10.35 10.84 23.71
C VAL A 21 10.95 10.99 22.32
N ALA A 22 10.44 10.21 21.36
CA ALA A 22 10.63 10.46 19.94
C ALA A 22 9.48 11.32 19.42
N VAL A 23 9.78 12.48 18.84
CA VAL A 23 8.74 13.35 18.25
C VAL A 23 8.46 12.97 16.80
N GLY A 24 7.20 13.01 16.37
CA GLY A 24 6.76 12.69 15.00
C GLY A 24 7.16 13.76 13.95
N LEU A 25 8.40 14.24 14.02
CA LEU A 25 9.00 15.26 13.17
C LEU A 25 10.31 14.75 12.54
N PRO A 26 10.79 15.35 11.44
CA PRO A 26 12.04 14.97 10.79
C PRO A 26 13.29 15.42 11.60
N VAL A 27 13.42 14.92 12.81
CA VAL A 27 14.56 15.16 13.71
C VAL A 27 15.09 13.83 14.21
N SER A 28 16.40 13.63 14.11
CA SER A 28 17.04 12.34 14.41
C SER A 28 17.31 12.13 15.92
N LYS A 29 17.13 13.18 16.74
CA LYS A 29 17.35 13.11 18.18
C LYS A 29 16.07 12.79 18.92
N THR A 30 16.19 12.10 20.05
CA THR A 30 15.16 11.98 21.08
C THR A 30 15.23 13.14 22.05
N PHE A 31 14.17 13.36 22.80
CA PHE A 31 14.05 14.49 23.71
C PHE A 31 13.59 13.98 25.08
N HIS A 32 14.04 14.65 26.13
CA HIS A 32 13.67 14.33 27.50
C HIS A 32 12.74 15.41 28.05
N TYR A 33 11.72 14.97 28.76
CA TYR A 33 10.73 15.84 29.39
C TYR A 33 10.51 15.40 30.82
N ARG A 34 10.15 16.35 31.71
CA ARG A 34 9.71 16.04 33.06
C ARG A 34 8.29 15.48 33.02
N ILE A 35 8.03 14.47 33.83
CA ILE A 35 6.70 13.89 34.01
C ILE A 35 5.99 14.71 35.10
N PRO A 36 4.86 15.40 34.76
CA PRO A 36 4.06 16.12 35.75
C PRO A 36 3.52 15.18 36.80
N ASP A 37 3.36 15.63 38.06
CA ASP A 37 2.89 14.80 39.17
C ASP A 37 1.56 14.09 38.88
N LYS A 38 0.65 14.77 38.19
CA LYS A 38 -0.64 14.21 37.75
C LYS A 38 -0.54 13.02 36.77
N MET A 39 0.62 12.80 36.16
CA MET A 39 0.86 11.72 35.19
C MET A 39 1.81 10.64 35.73
N LYS A 40 2.39 10.85 36.91
CA LYS A 40 3.26 9.85 37.54
C LYS A 40 2.47 8.57 37.79
N GLY A 41 3.05 7.43 37.41
CA GLY A 41 2.43 6.10 37.54
C GLY A 41 1.39 5.76 36.45
N SER A 42 1.01 6.72 35.58
CA SER A 42 0.07 6.47 34.46
C SER A 42 0.79 6.43 33.11
N LEU A 43 2.05 6.86 33.04
CA LEU A 43 2.82 6.93 31.82
C LEU A 43 3.60 5.62 31.61
N GLU A 44 3.45 5.02 30.44
CA GLU A 44 4.11 3.78 30.06
C GLU A 44 4.84 3.91 28.72
N VAL A 45 5.87 3.07 28.51
CA VAL A 45 6.56 2.96 27.22
C VAL A 45 5.57 2.54 26.12
N GLY A 46 5.64 3.22 24.98
CA GLY A 46 4.73 2.96 23.86
C GLY A 46 3.46 3.80 23.83
N MET A 47 3.21 4.63 24.85
CA MET A 47 2.13 5.63 24.84
C MET A 47 2.51 6.86 24.00
N ARG A 48 1.47 7.57 23.55
CA ARG A 48 1.62 8.88 22.92
C ARG A 48 1.45 9.97 23.98
N VAL A 49 2.26 10.99 23.84
CA VAL A 49 2.19 12.19 24.68
C VAL A 49 2.16 13.44 23.82
N LEU A 50 1.53 14.49 24.33
CA LEU A 50 1.63 15.82 23.77
C LEU A 50 2.79 16.54 24.45
N VAL A 51 3.77 16.98 23.70
CA VAL A 51 4.96 17.63 24.24
C VAL A 51 5.24 18.98 23.59
N PRO A 52 5.78 19.95 24.32
CA PRO A 52 6.19 21.23 23.78
C PRO A 52 7.47 21.06 22.97
N PHE A 53 7.45 21.47 21.70
CA PHE A 53 8.61 21.45 20.80
C PHE A 53 8.79 22.81 20.13
N LYS A 54 9.79 23.59 20.58
CA LYS A 54 9.93 25.01 20.26
C LYS A 54 8.64 25.77 20.65
N GLU A 55 7.94 26.36 19.70
CA GLU A 55 6.69 27.10 19.88
C GLU A 55 5.44 26.30 19.52
N ARG A 56 5.54 24.98 19.44
CA ARG A 56 4.45 24.09 19.03
C ARG A 56 4.28 22.97 20.04
N LYS A 57 3.09 22.42 20.07
CA LYS A 57 2.81 21.12 20.70
C LYS A 57 2.80 20.05 19.62
N VAL A 58 3.47 18.96 19.87
CA VAL A 58 3.59 17.83 18.92
C VAL A 58 3.36 16.53 19.61
N THR A 59 2.83 15.55 18.86
CA THR A 59 2.76 14.17 19.34
C THR A 59 4.16 13.61 19.46
N GLY A 60 4.48 13.12 20.64
CA GLY A 60 5.66 12.33 20.95
C GLY A 60 5.29 10.90 21.28
N PHE A 61 6.25 10.00 21.15
CA PHE A 61 6.12 8.59 21.49
C PHE A 61 7.07 8.26 22.62
N VAL A 62 6.57 7.73 23.72
CA VAL A 62 7.34 7.36 24.90
C VAL A 62 8.25 6.18 24.56
N LEU A 63 9.55 6.38 24.72
CA LEU A 63 10.58 5.40 24.42
C LEU A 63 11.16 4.73 25.66
N ASP A 64 11.26 5.48 26.75
CA ASP A 64 11.81 5.02 28.02
C ASP A 64 11.39 5.96 29.16
N LEU A 65 11.44 5.44 30.41
CA LEU A 65 11.15 6.17 31.63
C LEU A 65 12.39 6.12 32.55
N LEU A 66 12.90 7.28 32.92
CA LEU A 66 14.17 7.43 33.63
C LEU A 66 13.93 8.02 35.04
N ASP A 67 14.75 7.63 35.99
CA ASP A 67 14.74 8.19 37.36
C ASP A 67 15.34 9.59 37.41
N HIS A 68 16.38 9.81 36.60
CA HIS A 68 17.13 11.07 36.57
C HIS A 68 17.38 11.54 35.12
N PRO A 69 17.46 12.87 34.89
CA PRO A 69 17.78 13.40 33.59
C PRO A 69 19.21 13.06 33.19
N PRO A 70 19.49 12.87 31.90
CA PRO A 70 20.87 12.79 31.40
C PRO A 70 21.66 14.05 31.76
N LYS A 71 22.95 13.88 32.08
CA LYS A 71 23.84 14.99 32.45
C LYS A 71 23.84 16.15 31.45
N GLY A 72 23.68 17.37 31.93
CA GLY A 72 23.79 18.59 31.14
C GLY A 72 22.49 19.09 30.50
N ILE A 73 21.33 18.48 30.81
CA ILE A 73 20.02 18.95 30.33
C ILE A 73 19.03 19.29 31.47
N GLU A 74 19.44 19.16 32.71
CA GLU A 74 18.61 19.29 33.93
C GLU A 74 17.82 20.61 33.99
N GLU A 75 18.47 21.74 33.68
CA GLU A 75 17.87 23.08 33.74
C GLU A 75 16.96 23.42 32.53
N LYS A 76 17.00 22.61 31.46
CA LYS A 76 16.30 22.88 30.19
C LYS A 76 15.07 21.99 29.99
N LEU A 77 14.74 21.14 30.95
CA LEU A 77 13.63 20.22 30.85
C LEU A 77 12.29 20.95 30.91
N ARG A 78 11.49 20.74 29.85
CA ARG A 78 10.07 21.11 29.84
C ARG A 78 9.24 19.94 30.30
N GLU A 79 8.01 20.20 30.74
CA GLU A 79 7.06 19.16 31.13
C GLU A 79 6.28 18.60 29.94
N VAL A 80 5.80 17.36 30.09
CA VAL A 80 4.79 16.78 29.20
C VAL A 80 3.50 17.57 29.37
N ASP A 81 2.89 17.99 28.25
CA ASP A 81 1.64 18.76 28.29
C ASP A 81 0.43 17.87 28.62
N ASP A 82 0.33 16.71 27.91
CA ASP A 82 -0.81 15.82 28.07
C ASP A 82 -0.49 14.38 27.68
N LEU A 83 -1.25 13.43 28.25
CA LEU A 83 -1.24 12.02 27.90
C LEU A 83 -2.37 11.75 26.90
N LEU A 84 -2.05 11.14 25.76
CA LEU A 84 -2.98 10.95 24.66
C LEU A 84 -3.62 9.55 24.63
N ASP A 85 -3.12 8.61 25.40
CA ASP A 85 -3.55 7.22 25.40
C ASP A 85 -3.77 6.72 26.83
N ASP A 86 -4.82 5.91 27.02
CA ASP A 86 -5.09 5.25 28.30
C ASP A 86 -4.25 3.96 28.48
N VAL A 87 -3.75 3.40 27.37
CA VAL A 87 -2.94 2.18 27.33
C VAL A 87 -1.90 2.30 26.22
N PRO A 88 -0.74 1.61 26.32
CA PRO A 88 0.29 1.64 25.29
C PRO A 88 -0.22 1.18 23.92
N LEU A 89 -0.06 2.01 22.91
CA LEU A 89 -0.37 1.67 21.51
C LEU A 89 0.74 0.88 20.83
N ILE A 90 1.97 1.04 21.32
CA ILE A 90 3.19 0.51 20.72
C ILE A 90 3.77 -0.55 21.65
N ASP A 91 3.81 -1.78 21.15
CA ASP A 91 4.44 -2.89 21.84
C ASP A 91 5.98 -2.73 21.86
N PRO A 92 6.71 -3.14 22.92
CA PRO A 92 8.16 -3.04 22.97
C PRO A 92 8.89 -3.77 21.84
N GLN A 93 8.37 -4.90 21.35
CA GLN A 93 8.94 -5.66 20.25
C GLN A 93 8.78 -4.87 18.93
N TRP A 94 7.59 -4.29 18.72
CA TRP A 94 7.35 -3.42 17.57
C TRP A 94 8.20 -2.14 17.64
N LEU A 95 8.47 -1.59 18.82
CA LEU A 95 9.38 -0.46 19.01
C LEU A 95 10.82 -0.83 18.64
N ARG A 96 11.30 -2.04 19.03
CA ARG A 96 12.61 -2.54 18.60
C ARG A 96 12.72 -2.63 17.08
N PHE A 97 11.67 -3.08 16.42
CA PHE A 97 11.60 -3.09 14.94
C PHE A 97 11.73 -1.68 14.36
N CYS A 98 11.00 -0.70 14.90
CA CYS A 98 11.12 0.70 14.47
C CYS A 98 12.51 1.29 14.72
N ARG A 99 13.16 0.97 15.84
CA ARG A 99 14.55 1.39 16.13
C ARG A 99 15.53 0.81 15.08
N TRP A 100 15.38 -0.46 14.74
CA TRP A 100 16.19 -1.08 13.69
C TRP A 100 16.01 -0.36 12.34
N ILE A 101 14.76 -0.09 11.94
CA ILE A 101 14.45 0.64 10.69
C ILE A 101 15.09 2.03 10.71
N SER A 102 14.97 2.75 11.82
CA SER A 102 15.54 4.09 11.99
C SER A 102 17.06 4.09 11.79
N THR A 103 17.75 3.10 12.38
CA THR A 103 19.20 2.95 12.28
C THR A 103 19.64 2.54 10.88
N TYR A 104 18.97 1.54 10.29
CA TYR A 104 19.35 0.99 8.99
C TYR A 104 19.12 1.98 7.82
N TYR A 105 17.97 2.65 7.83
CA TYR A 105 17.62 3.61 6.78
C TYR A 105 18.04 5.06 7.10
N LEU A 106 18.74 5.28 8.22
CA LEU A 106 19.16 6.62 8.69
C LEU A 106 18.00 7.62 8.71
N TYR A 107 16.85 7.18 9.23
CA TYR A 107 15.62 7.95 9.21
C TYR A 107 15.11 8.22 10.62
N PRO A 108 14.57 9.43 10.93
CA PRO A 108 14.13 9.80 12.28
C PRO A 108 13.15 8.81 12.89
N LEU A 109 13.44 8.33 14.11
CA LEU A 109 12.64 7.29 14.79
C LEU A 109 11.16 7.68 14.94
N GLY A 110 10.88 8.94 15.32
CA GLY A 110 9.49 9.40 15.44
C GLY A 110 8.71 9.36 14.10
N GLU A 111 9.38 9.62 12.98
CA GLU A 111 8.77 9.50 11.65
C GLU A 111 8.62 8.03 11.22
N VAL A 112 9.52 7.13 11.65
CA VAL A 112 9.37 5.67 11.43
C VAL A 112 8.12 5.18 12.16
N ILE A 113 7.99 5.48 13.46
CA ILE A 113 6.83 5.10 14.28
C ILE A 113 5.55 5.63 13.64
N LYS A 114 5.53 6.89 13.25
CA LYS A 114 4.38 7.53 12.58
C LYS A 114 4.02 6.87 11.25
N THR A 115 4.99 6.35 10.51
CA THR A 115 4.75 5.63 9.25
C THR A 115 3.98 4.32 9.49
N GLY A 116 4.23 3.65 10.60
CA GLY A 116 3.56 2.40 10.96
C GLY A 116 2.20 2.57 11.64
N LEU A 117 1.87 3.78 12.10
CA LEU A 117 0.57 4.08 12.69
C LEU A 117 -0.45 4.55 11.65
N PRO A 118 -1.75 4.26 11.85
CA PRO A 118 -2.78 4.72 10.93
C PRO A 118 -2.92 6.25 10.94
N PRO A 119 -3.35 6.84 9.80
CA PRO A 119 -3.63 8.27 9.75
C PRO A 119 -4.71 8.66 10.77
N GLY A 120 -4.48 9.76 11.50
CA GLY A 120 -5.43 10.28 12.50
C GLY A 120 -5.02 10.02 13.94
N LEU A 121 -4.01 9.16 14.19
CA LEU A 121 -3.41 9.02 15.53
C LEU A 121 -2.32 10.06 15.83
N ASN A 122 -1.90 10.85 14.85
CA ASN A 122 -0.91 11.91 15.04
C ASN A 122 -1.61 13.25 15.11
N LEU A 123 -1.82 13.78 16.29
CA LEU A 123 -2.29 15.13 16.48
C LEU A 123 -1.25 16.12 15.93
N LYS A 124 -1.70 17.05 15.13
CA LYS A 124 -0.86 18.16 14.66
C LYS A 124 -1.36 19.41 15.34
N SER A 125 -0.47 20.16 15.95
CA SER A 125 -0.78 21.52 16.30
C SER A 125 -0.65 22.39 15.05
N GLU A 126 -1.65 23.20 14.81
CA GLU A 126 -1.62 24.29 13.84
C GLU A 126 -1.34 25.60 14.57
N LEU A 127 -0.48 26.44 14.02
CA LEU A 127 -0.27 27.78 14.56
C LEU A 127 -1.45 28.67 14.15
N ILE A 128 -2.18 29.14 15.15
CA ILE A 128 -3.34 30.02 14.99
C ILE A 128 -2.90 31.45 15.33
N LEU A 129 -3.26 32.36 14.45
CA LEU A 129 -3.05 33.79 14.63
C LEU A 129 -4.34 34.41 15.19
N SER A 130 -4.20 35.29 16.15
CA SER A 130 -5.25 36.19 16.61
C SER A 130 -4.67 37.57 16.95
N LEU A 131 -5.47 38.62 16.83
CA LEU A 131 -5.02 39.94 17.22
C LEU A 131 -4.94 40.06 18.74
N THR A 132 -3.97 40.83 19.21
CA THR A 132 -3.93 41.29 20.60
C THR A 132 -4.77 42.58 20.73
N GLN A 133 -4.95 43.07 21.96
CA GLN A 133 -5.58 44.38 22.18
C GLN A 133 -4.78 45.49 21.49
N GLU A 134 -3.44 45.47 21.59
CA GLU A 134 -2.55 46.45 20.94
C GLU A 134 -2.65 46.36 19.39
N GLY A 135 -2.85 45.17 18.83
CA GLY A 135 -3.08 45.01 17.40
C GLY A 135 -4.40 45.57 16.93
N MET A 136 -5.48 45.42 17.73
CA MET A 136 -6.78 46.03 17.45
C MET A 136 -6.73 47.54 17.58
N ASP A 137 -6.07 48.05 18.60
CA ASP A 137 -5.89 49.49 18.82
C ASP A 137 -5.07 50.13 17.68
N GLY A 138 -4.01 49.44 17.21
CA GLY A 138 -3.23 49.89 16.07
C GLY A 138 -4.02 50.01 14.77
N LEU A 139 -4.94 49.05 14.53
CA LEU A 139 -5.88 49.13 13.40
C LEU A 139 -6.87 50.29 13.52
N SER A 140 -7.26 50.67 14.76
CA SER A 140 -8.29 51.70 15.00
C SER A 140 -7.69 53.11 15.01
N LYS A 141 -6.48 53.28 15.54
CA LYS A 141 -5.81 54.56 15.73
C LYS A 141 -4.89 54.98 14.58
N GLY A 142 -4.62 54.06 13.65
CA GLY A 142 -3.64 54.28 12.58
C GLY A 142 -2.19 54.16 13.08
N GLY A 143 -1.21 54.27 12.14
CA GLY A 143 0.22 54.24 12.46
C GLY A 143 0.91 52.90 12.10
N LEU A 144 0.17 51.99 11.45
CA LEU A 144 0.68 50.75 10.87
C LEU A 144 1.09 51.00 9.41
N GLU A 145 2.07 50.26 8.91
CA GLU A 145 2.39 50.25 7.49
C GLU A 145 1.19 49.71 6.66
N PRO A 146 0.93 50.22 5.45
CA PRO A 146 -0.28 49.84 4.67
C PRO A 146 -0.41 48.34 4.47
N ASN A 147 0.68 47.62 4.26
CA ASN A 147 0.72 46.18 4.09
C ASN A 147 0.42 45.44 5.40
N GLN A 148 0.94 45.94 6.49
CA GLN A 148 0.71 45.42 7.84
C GLN A 148 -0.75 45.58 8.25
N GLU A 149 -1.33 46.78 8.02
CA GLU A 149 -2.72 47.13 8.31
C GLU A 149 -3.65 46.15 7.56
N ARG A 150 -3.43 45.93 6.28
CA ARG A 150 -4.23 45.03 5.43
C ARG A 150 -4.23 43.60 5.95
N ILE A 151 -3.06 43.07 6.30
CA ILE A 151 -2.90 41.69 6.78
C ILE A 151 -3.51 41.53 8.19
N LEU A 152 -3.25 42.48 9.11
CA LEU A 152 -3.82 42.43 10.45
C LEU A 152 -5.35 42.61 10.41
N SER A 153 -5.89 43.47 9.54
CA SER A 153 -7.33 43.61 9.31
C SER A 153 -7.95 42.28 8.85
N GLU A 154 -7.29 41.57 7.94
CA GLU A 154 -7.79 40.28 7.48
C GLU A 154 -7.77 39.21 8.61
N ILE A 155 -6.71 39.19 9.44
CA ILE A 155 -6.65 38.34 10.64
C ILE A 155 -7.77 38.69 11.61
N GLY A 156 -8.06 39.98 11.80
CA GLY A 156 -9.16 40.48 12.67
C GLY A 156 -10.54 40.02 12.21
N LYS A 157 -10.83 40.00 10.91
CA LYS A 157 -12.10 39.51 10.35
C LYS A 157 -12.35 38.02 10.66
N PHE A 158 -11.30 37.21 10.73
CA PHE A 158 -11.42 35.78 11.08
C PHE A 158 -11.47 35.53 12.59
N GLY A 159 -11.06 36.51 13.40
CA GLY A 159 -10.87 36.36 14.85
C GLY A 159 -9.70 35.42 15.17
N LYS A 160 -9.82 34.15 14.84
CA LYS A 160 -8.75 33.14 14.89
C LYS A 160 -8.53 32.54 13.50
N VAL A 161 -7.30 32.52 13.00
CA VAL A 161 -6.99 32.04 11.67
C VAL A 161 -5.67 31.27 11.64
N ALA A 162 -5.62 30.17 10.89
CA ALA A 162 -4.41 29.38 10.72
C ALA A 162 -3.31 30.20 10.00
N LEU A 163 -2.10 30.19 10.55
CA LEU A 163 -0.94 30.87 9.99
C LEU A 163 -0.72 30.50 8.51
N ARG A 164 -0.85 29.22 8.16
CA ARG A 164 -0.73 28.74 6.77
C ARG A 164 -1.77 29.36 5.83
N LYS A 165 -2.98 29.70 6.33
CA LYS A 165 -4.04 30.33 5.53
C LYS A 165 -3.65 31.77 5.19
N ILE A 166 -3.10 32.51 6.13
CA ILE A 166 -2.59 33.89 5.89
C ILE A 166 -1.43 33.87 4.91
N LEU A 167 -0.45 32.97 5.06
CA LEU A 167 0.64 32.82 4.09
C LEU A 167 0.17 32.41 2.69
N LYS A 168 -0.99 31.75 2.56
CA LYS A 168 -1.57 31.39 1.26
C LYS A 168 -2.37 32.56 0.64
N ILE A 169 -2.97 33.40 1.47
CA ILE A 169 -3.71 34.59 0.99
C ILE A 169 -2.72 35.67 0.53
N PHE A 170 -1.59 35.81 1.23
CA PHE A 170 -0.56 36.85 1.01
C PHE A 170 0.81 36.24 0.75
N PRO A 171 1.01 35.47 -0.35
CA PRO A 171 2.20 34.63 -0.54
C PRO A 171 3.51 35.42 -0.71
N GLU A 172 3.44 36.63 -1.27
CA GLU A 172 4.60 37.50 -1.52
C GLU A 172 4.69 38.71 -0.56
N GLU A 173 3.62 38.97 0.17
CA GLU A 173 3.46 40.15 0.99
C GLU A 173 3.84 39.94 2.45
N VAL A 174 3.76 38.71 2.94
CA VAL A 174 4.14 38.37 4.32
C VAL A 174 4.87 37.04 4.43
N SER A 175 5.97 37.06 5.14
CA SER A 175 6.72 35.85 5.50
C SER A 175 6.39 35.38 6.92
N ARG A 176 6.70 34.13 7.20
CA ARG A 176 6.59 33.57 8.54
C ARG A 176 7.41 34.37 9.57
N SER A 177 8.61 34.79 9.21
CA SER A 177 9.50 35.60 10.07
C SER A 177 8.87 36.95 10.43
N GLN A 178 8.16 37.59 9.51
CA GLN A 178 7.45 38.85 9.76
C GLN A 178 6.27 38.66 10.73
N LEU A 179 5.49 37.60 10.60
CA LEU A 179 4.41 37.30 11.56
C LEU A 179 4.95 37.08 12.97
N PHE A 180 6.09 36.37 13.11
CA PHE A 180 6.75 36.20 14.41
C PHE A 180 7.38 37.49 14.94
N PHE A 181 7.81 38.37 14.06
CA PHE A 181 8.27 39.71 14.44
C PHE A 181 7.11 40.56 14.98
N TRP A 182 5.93 40.52 14.35
CA TRP A 182 4.73 41.20 14.83
C TRP A 182 4.22 40.64 16.16
N LYS A 183 4.35 39.33 16.39
CA LYS A 183 4.10 38.73 17.71
C LYS A 183 5.02 39.36 18.77
N ARG A 184 6.31 39.49 18.50
CA ARG A 184 7.27 40.11 19.43
C ARG A 184 6.99 41.59 19.69
N LYS A 185 6.38 42.28 18.72
CA LYS A 185 5.89 43.65 18.87
C LYS A 185 4.55 43.75 19.58
N GLY A 186 3.97 42.65 20.04
CA GLY A 186 2.68 42.65 20.74
C GLY A 186 1.47 42.84 19.86
N LEU A 187 1.56 42.85 18.52
CA LEU A 187 0.45 43.13 17.62
C LEU A 187 -0.46 41.92 17.40
N LEU A 188 0.07 40.70 17.53
CA LEU A 188 -0.71 39.47 17.37
C LEU A 188 -0.20 38.35 18.30
N ASN A 189 -1.10 37.43 18.63
CA ASN A 189 -0.79 36.18 19.28
C ASN A 189 -0.58 35.10 18.22
N ILE A 190 0.38 34.22 18.46
CA ILE A 190 0.58 32.98 17.70
C ILE A 190 0.53 31.85 18.72
N ASP A 191 -0.57 31.12 18.73
CA ASP A 191 -0.81 30.03 19.65
C ASP A 191 -0.84 28.69 18.90
N ALA A 192 -0.32 27.65 19.52
CA ALA A 192 -0.40 26.32 18.96
C ALA A 192 -1.70 25.66 19.43
N GLU A 193 -2.71 25.67 18.57
CA GLU A 193 -3.93 24.90 18.81
C GLU A 193 -3.80 23.49 18.18
N VAL A 194 -4.23 22.47 18.90
CA VAL A 194 -4.23 21.09 18.41
C VAL A 194 -5.38 20.95 17.42
N GLU A 195 -5.07 20.58 16.18
CA GLU A 195 -6.09 20.29 15.17
C GLU A 195 -6.81 19.00 15.55
N ASP A 196 -8.05 19.10 16.05
CA ASP A 196 -8.88 17.95 16.46
C ASP A 196 -9.43 17.20 15.23
N LYS A 197 -8.51 16.64 14.44
CA LYS A 197 -8.82 15.73 13.33
C LYS A 197 -8.44 14.29 13.67
N GLU A 198 -8.53 13.93 14.94
CA GLU A 198 -8.37 12.55 15.36
C GLU A 198 -9.49 11.69 14.75
N VAL A 199 -9.09 10.57 14.16
CA VAL A 199 -10.07 9.58 13.68
C VAL A 199 -10.56 8.82 14.90
N LYS A 200 -11.83 9.06 15.29
CA LYS A 200 -12.48 8.36 16.40
C LYS A 200 -13.22 7.11 15.90
N PRO A 201 -13.40 6.09 16.75
CA PRO A 201 -14.28 4.97 16.44
C PRO A 201 -15.67 5.47 16.00
N LYS A 202 -16.29 4.78 15.07
CA LYS A 202 -17.67 5.08 14.68
C LYS A 202 -18.61 4.35 15.63
N PHE A 203 -19.50 5.09 16.26
CA PHE A 203 -20.57 4.51 17.07
C PHE A 203 -21.90 4.61 16.33
N GLU A 204 -22.70 3.57 16.45
CA GLU A 204 -24.07 3.52 15.93
C GLU A 204 -25.03 3.18 17.06
N LYS A 205 -26.21 3.79 17.02
CA LYS A 205 -27.29 3.45 17.95
C LYS A 205 -27.85 2.09 17.53
N MET A 206 -27.80 1.12 18.43
CA MET A 206 -28.42 -0.18 18.27
C MET A 206 -29.73 -0.21 19.02
N VAL A 207 -30.73 -0.86 18.47
CA VAL A 207 -32.08 -1.00 19.06
C VAL A 207 -32.33 -2.49 19.25
N GLN A 208 -32.66 -2.88 20.49
CA GLN A 208 -32.92 -4.26 20.85
C GLN A 208 -34.25 -4.38 21.59
N HIS A 209 -34.99 -5.45 21.37
CA HIS A 209 -36.18 -5.77 22.14
C HIS A 209 -35.80 -6.19 23.58
N ARG A 210 -36.50 -5.66 24.58
CA ARG A 210 -36.27 -5.98 25.99
C ARG A 210 -37.21 -7.05 26.57
N GLY A 211 -38.23 -7.43 25.80
CA GLY A 211 -39.33 -8.21 26.34
C GLY A 211 -40.31 -7.34 27.16
N GLY A 212 -41.47 -7.84 27.46
CA GLY A 212 -42.51 -7.17 28.24
C GLY A 212 -43.76 -6.87 27.42
N GLU A 213 -44.90 -6.72 28.12
CA GLU A 213 -46.18 -6.36 27.49
C GLU A 213 -46.35 -4.86 27.44
N ALA A 214 -46.95 -4.40 26.35
CA ALA A 214 -47.26 -2.97 26.18
C ALA A 214 -48.36 -2.55 27.16
N VAL A 215 -48.07 -1.61 28.07
CA VAL A 215 -49.03 -1.03 29.02
C VAL A 215 -50.17 -0.22 28.32
N ARG A 216 -49.96 0.15 27.05
CA ARG A 216 -50.92 0.90 26.21
C ARG A 216 -50.96 0.30 24.80
N PRO A 217 -52.11 0.41 24.08
CA PRO A 217 -52.22 -0.04 22.70
C PRO A 217 -51.14 0.63 21.84
N LEU A 218 -50.37 -0.20 21.11
CA LEU A 218 -49.34 0.27 20.17
C LEU A 218 -49.99 0.71 18.84
N SER A 219 -49.50 1.78 18.25
CA SER A 219 -49.88 2.15 16.90
C SER A 219 -49.39 1.08 15.89
N LYS A 220 -50.06 0.95 14.75
CA LYS A 220 -49.69 0.00 13.67
C LYS A 220 -48.20 0.08 13.35
N LYS A 221 -47.64 1.27 13.25
CA LYS A 221 -46.20 1.48 12.99
C LYS A 221 -45.28 1.01 14.12
N GLN A 222 -45.68 1.24 15.37
CA GLN A 222 -44.95 0.75 16.54
C GLN A 222 -44.91 -0.80 16.58
N THR A 223 -46.05 -1.42 16.30
CA THR A 223 -46.18 -2.88 16.23
C THR A 223 -45.29 -3.46 15.12
N GLU A 224 -45.31 -2.85 13.94
CA GLU A 224 -44.45 -3.32 12.82
C GLU A 224 -42.95 -3.17 13.13
N ILE A 225 -42.52 -2.06 13.73
CA ILE A 225 -41.14 -1.83 14.14
C ILE A 225 -40.73 -2.83 15.23
N LEU A 226 -41.57 -3.04 16.24
CA LEU A 226 -41.28 -3.94 17.36
C LEU A 226 -41.13 -5.40 16.85
N LYS A 227 -42.10 -5.88 16.05
CA LYS A 227 -42.05 -7.22 15.45
C LYS A 227 -40.77 -7.42 14.62
N TRP A 228 -40.38 -6.41 13.85
CA TRP A 228 -39.17 -6.50 13.04
C TRP A 228 -37.88 -6.53 13.88
N ILE A 229 -37.86 -5.80 15.03
CA ILE A 229 -36.74 -5.87 15.99
C ILE A 229 -36.72 -7.24 16.69
N GLU A 230 -37.87 -7.79 17.04
CA GLU A 230 -37.99 -9.13 17.63
C GLU A 230 -37.45 -10.22 16.70
N GLU A 231 -37.82 -10.17 15.42
CA GLU A 231 -37.35 -11.14 14.40
C GLU A 231 -35.83 -11.10 14.17
N LYS A 232 -35.22 -9.90 14.26
CA LYS A 232 -33.81 -9.70 13.98
C LYS A 232 -32.90 -9.64 15.24
N GLY A 233 -33.48 -9.48 16.41
CA GLY A 233 -32.78 -9.32 17.68
C GLY A 233 -32.27 -7.89 17.89
N GLU A 234 -30.99 -7.64 17.70
CA GLU A 234 -30.37 -6.30 17.77
C GLU A 234 -30.25 -5.68 16.37
N VAL A 235 -30.74 -4.45 16.20
CA VAL A 235 -30.81 -3.80 14.88
C VAL A 235 -30.21 -2.40 14.90
N PRO A 236 -29.37 -2.03 13.90
CA PRO A 236 -28.89 -0.65 13.78
C PRO A 236 -30.02 0.35 13.51
N TYR A 237 -29.98 1.50 14.18
CA TYR A 237 -30.95 2.58 13.95
C TYR A 237 -30.96 3.06 12.49
N SER A 238 -29.83 3.04 11.81
CA SER A 238 -29.70 3.39 10.39
C SER A 238 -30.51 2.45 9.50
N GLU A 239 -30.56 1.15 9.81
CA GLU A 239 -31.34 0.14 9.08
C GLU A 239 -32.83 0.34 9.28
N LEU A 240 -33.26 0.64 10.53
CA LEU A 240 -34.63 1.04 10.83
C LEU A 240 -35.06 2.29 10.05
N SER A 241 -34.18 3.27 9.94
CA SER A 241 -34.45 4.51 9.21
C SER A 241 -34.56 4.33 7.70
N LYS A 242 -33.91 3.33 7.14
CA LYS A 242 -34.03 2.94 5.71
C LYS A 242 -35.33 2.20 5.42
N LYS A 243 -35.75 1.31 6.33
CA LYS A 243 -36.95 0.49 6.15
C LYS A 243 -38.23 1.24 6.48
N PHE A 244 -38.26 2.04 7.54
CA PHE A 244 -39.44 2.74 8.02
C PHE A 244 -39.32 4.26 7.82
N LYS A 245 -40.24 4.85 7.15
CA LYS A 245 -40.26 6.34 6.94
C LYS A 245 -40.42 7.05 8.27
N SER A 246 -39.47 7.91 8.69
CA SER A 246 -39.48 8.70 9.92
C SER A 246 -39.75 7.87 11.20
N PRO A 247 -38.88 6.89 11.59
CA PRO A 247 -39.17 5.99 12.71
C PRO A 247 -38.89 6.63 14.09
N SER A 248 -38.22 7.80 14.16
CA SER A 248 -37.68 8.39 15.39
C SER A 248 -38.70 8.51 16.53
N LYS A 249 -39.90 9.04 16.27
CA LYS A 249 -40.97 9.20 17.30
C LYS A 249 -41.46 7.85 17.81
N ALA A 250 -41.62 6.85 16.92
CA ALA A 250 -42.10 5.54 17.28
C ALA A 250 -41.04 4.78 18.14
N ILE A 251 -39.76 4.83 17.75
CA ILE A 251 -38.64 4.25 18.49
C ILE A 251 -38.51 4.92 19.87
N GLN A 252 -38.58 6.24 19.94
CA GLN A 252 -38.52 6.95 21.23
C GLN A 252 -39.67 6.57 22.15
N SER A 253 -40.88 6.44 21.63
CA SER A 253 -42.04 6.00 22.41
C SER A 253 -41.88 4.55 22.90
N LEU A 254 -41.42 3.63 22.07
CA LEU A 254 -41.15 2.25 22.45
C LEU A 254 -40.03 2.16 23.49
N HIS A 255 -39.02 3.03 23.41
CA HIS A 255 -37.96 3.13 24.40
C HIS A 255 -38.45 3.62 25.75
N VAL A 256 -39.26 4.68 25.76
CA VAL A 256 -39.86 5.25 26.99
C VAL A 256 -40.81 4.22 27.65
N SER A 257 -41.55 3.43 26.87
CA SER A 257 -42.41 2.36 27.38
C SER A 257 -41.64 1.10 27.84
N GLY A 258 -40.30 1.09 27.76
CA GLY A 258 -39.46 0.00 28.23
C GLY A 258 -39.42 -1.25 27.32
N LEU A 259 -40.12 -1.23 26.18
CA LEU A 259 -40.21 -2.38 25.24
C LEU A 259 -38.94 -2.58 24.43
N ILE A 260 -38.14 -1.52 24.22
CA ILE A 260 -36.83 -1.59 23.55
C ILE A 260 -35.74 -0.90 24.35
N ALA A 261 -34.52 -1.37 24.18
CA ALA A 261 -33.31 -0.70 24.64
C ALA A 261 -32.60 -0.03 23.48
N ILE A 262 -32.02 1.15 23.73
CA ILE A 262 -31.12 1.81 22.79
C ILE A 262 -29.74 1.85 23.43
N SER A 263 -28.76 1.22 22.78
CA SER A 263 -27.36 1.22 23.18
C SER A 263 -26.51 1.88 22.10
N LEU A 264 -25.34 2.38 22.49
CA LEU A 264 -24.33 2.82 21.53
C LEU A 264 -23.34 1.68 21.38
N LYS A 265 -23.22 1.16 20.15
CA LYS A 265 -22.26 0.10 19.83
C LYS A 265 -21.24 0.63 18.84
N GLU A 266 -19.98 0.32 19.07
CA GLU A 266 -18.94 0.60 18.11
C GLU A 266 -19.17 -0.25 16.86
N VAL A 267 -19.21 0.40 15.68
CA VAL A 267 -19.39 -0.25 14.39
C VAL A 267 -18.21 0.07 13.49
N LEU A 268 -17.74 -0.95 12.79
CA LEU A 268 -16.71 -0.77 11.78
C LEU A 268 -17.27 -0.04 10.57
N ARG A 269 -16.47 0.83 9.99
CA ARG A 269 -16.81 1.44 8.69
C ARG A 269 -16.83 0.35 7.65
N ASP A 270 -17.98 0.26 6.94
CA ASP A 270 -18.25 -0.84 6.04
C ASP A 270 -17.28 -0.88 4.84
N LEU A 271 -16.58 -1.99 4.69
CA LEU A 271 -15.77 -2.31 3.52
C LEU A 271 -16.60 -2.97 2.40
N SER A 272 -17.90 -3.13 2.63
CA SER A 272 -18.81 -3.99 1.88
C SER A 272 -19.43 -3.34 0.65
N ALA A 273 -18.66 -2.92 -0.32
CA ALA A 273 -19.15 -2.94 -1.70
C ALA A 273 -18.62 -4.21 -2.38
N ARG A 274 -19.01 -5.42 -1.89
CA ARG A 274 -18.44 -6.67 -2.41
C ARG A 274 -19.54 -7.52 -3.02
N PRO A 275 -19.36 -8.00 -4.27
CA PRO A 275 -20.25 -9.02 -4.80
C PRO A 275 -20.12 -10.28 -3.93
N GLU A 276 -21.23 -10.98 -3.74
CA GLU A 276 -21.23 -12.35 -3.23
C GLU A 276 -20.44 -13.20 -4.23
N LEU A 277 -19.26 -13.63 -3.84
CA LEU A 277 -18.43 -14.52 -4.63
C LEU A 277 -18.72 -15.96 -4.22
N LYS A 278 -18.65 -16.89 -5.18
CA LYS A 278 -18.85 -18.31 -4.92
C LYS A 278 -17.81 -18.83 -3.93
N ALA A 279 -18.26 -19.66 -2.97
CA ALA A 279 -17.36 -20.32 -2.02
C ALA A 279 -16.31 -21.16 -2.76
N TYR A 280 -15.05 -21.04 -2.32
CA TYR A 280 -13.94 -21.85 -2.85
C TYR A 280 -13.74 -23.08 -1.97
N PRO A 281 -14.01 -24.29 -2.48
CA PRO A 281 -13.73 -25.51 -1.73
C PRO A 281 -12.21 -25.63 -1.48
N LYS A 282 -11.85 -26.30 -0.40
CA LYS A 282 -10.44 -26.61 -0.08
C LYS A 282 -9.94 -27.67 -1.08
N PRO A 283 -9.03 -27.32 -2.00
CA PRO A 283 -8.56 -28.28 -3.01
C PRO A 283 -7.63 -29.32 -2.37
N GLU A 284 -7.56 -30.49 -2.99
CA GLU A 284 -6.51 -31.46 -2.70
C GLU A 284 -5.15 -30.91 -3.16
N LEU A 285 -4.11 -31.23 -2.40
CA LEU A 285 -2.74 -30.84 -2.76
C LEU A 285 -2.16 -31.80 -3.78
N THR A 286 -1.34 -31.27 -4.66
CA THR A 286 -0.46 -32.10 -5.51
C THR A 286 0.71 -32.65 -4.68
N PRO A 287 1.37 -33.76 -5.08
CA PRO A 287 2.52 -34.29 -4.36
C PRO A 287 3.63 -33.25 -4.11
N HIS A 288 3.92 -32.40 -5.10
CA HIS A 288 4.89 -31.32 -4.93
C HIS A 288 4.45 -30.28 -3.89
N GLN A 289 3.15 -29.98 -3.86
CA GLN A 289 2.61 -29.05 -2.86
C GLN A 289 2.65 -29.62 -1.45
N GLU A 290 2.42 -30.93 -1.29
CA GLU A 290 2.53 -31.62 0.01
C GLU A 290 3.95 -31.58 0.55
N ILE A 291 4.96 -31.87 -0.29
CA ILE A 291 6.38 -31.79 0.07
C ILE A 291 6.74 -30.36 0.53
N VAL A 292 6.37 -29.37 -0.27
CA VAL A 292 6.64 -27.95 0.03
C VAL A 292 5.94 -27.53 1.34
N LEU A 293 4.68 -27.88 1.51
CA LEU A 293 3.95 -27.56 2.74
C LEU A 293 4.59 -28.23 3.96
N HIS A 294 4.98 -29.50 3.86
CA HIS A 294 5.66 -30.21 4.93
C HIS A 294 6.92 -29.50 5.40
N GLU A 295 7.79 -29.05 4.49
CA GLU A 295 9.00 -28.31 4.84
C GLU A 295 8.70 -26.94 5.49
N VAL A 296 7.70 -26.22 4.98
CA VAL A 296 7.25 -24.96 5.61
C VAL A 296 6.74 -25.21 7.03
N LEU A 297 5.89 -26.20 7.24
CA LEU A 297 5.35 -26.56 8.56
C LEU A 297 6.47 -27.01 9.52
N LYS A 298 7.43 -27.77 9.06
CA LYS A 298 8.63 -28.16 9.85
C LYS A 298 9.40 -26.93 10.32
N GLY A 299 9.61 -25.95 9.43
CA GLY A 299 10.21 -24.65 9.79
C GLY A 299 9.40 -23.91 10.85
N MET A 300 8.09 -23.90 10.74
CA MET A 300 7.19 -23.23 11.70
C MET A 300 7.21 -23.89 13.08
N HIS A 301 7.23 -25.23 13.14
CA HIS A 301 7.31 -25.98 14.39
C HIS A 301 8.64 -25.82 15.12
N SER A 302 9.73 -25.44 14.41
CA SER A 302 11.02 -25.17 15.01
C SER A 302 11.01 -23.96 15.97
N LYS A 303 10.01 -23.08 15.86
CA LYS A 303 9.89 -21.81 16.59
C LYS A 303 11.17 -20.94 16.50
N ARG A 304 11.85 -21.02 15.38
CA ARG A 304 13.05 -20.23 15.04
C ARG A 304 12.81 -19.52 13.71
N PHE A 305 13.59 -18.50 13.45
CA PHE A 305 13.59 -17.86 12.13
C PHE A 305 13.89 -18.86 11.03
N SER A 306 12.90 -19.12 10.17
CA SER A 306 12.98 -20.09 9.08
C SER A 306 12.58 -19.40 7.76
N PRO A 307 13.55 -18.91 6.98
CA PRO A 307 13.29 -18.22 5.74
C PRO A 307 13.25 -19.16 4.54
N PHE A 308 12.17 -19.11 3.77
CA PHE A 308 11.95 -19.89 2.56
C PHE A 308 11.75 -18.99 1.34
N LEU A 309 12.32 -19.39 0.21
CA LEU A 309 11.99 -18.87 -1.11
C LEU A 309 11.19 -19.93 -1.87
N LEU A 310 9.90 -19.67 -2.08
CA LEU A 310 9.00 -20.54 -2.83
C LEU A 310 8.98 -20.11 -4.30
N HIS A 311 9.79 -20.79 -5.10
CA HIS A 311 9.79 -20.64 -6.55
C HIS A 311 8.78 -21.58 -7.18
N GLY A 312 7.68 -21.04 -7.67
CA GLY A 312 6.63 -21.84 -8.30
C GLY A 312 6.12 -21.17 -9.57
N VAL A 313 6.01 -21.92 -10.65
CA VAL A 313 5.49 -21.43 -11.93
C VAL A 313 4.10 -20.76 -11.75
N THR A 314 3.74 -19.92 -12.69
CA THR A 314 2.42 -19.26 -12.66
C THR A 314 1.32 -20.32 -12.75
N GLY A 315 0.40 -20.35 -11.76
CA GLY A 315 -0.64 -21.38 -11.68
C GLY A 315 -0.25 -22.65 -10.94
N SER A 316 0.91 -22.68 -10.26
CA SER A 316 1.34 -23.82 -9.43
C SER A 316 0.62 -23.97 -8.09
N GLY A 317 -0.27 -23.01 -7.72
CA GLY A 317 -1.05 -23.05 -6.48
C GLY A 317 -0.33 -22.54 -5.24
N LYS A 318 0.67 -21.67 -5.37
CA LYS A 318 1.37 -21.01 -4.23
C LYS A 318 0.40 -20.48 -3.17
N THR A 319 -0.72 -19.89 -3.59
CA THR A 319 -1.73 -19.33 -2.68
C THR A 319 -2.31 -20.37 -1.73
N GLU A 320 -2.51 -21.63 -2.17
CA GLU A 320 -3.02 -22.70 -1.30
C GLU A 320 -2.00 -23.06 -0.22
N ILE A 321 -0.71 -23.07 -0.55
CA ILE A 321 0.36 -23.24 0.44
C ILE A 321 0.29 -22.14 1.50
N TYR A 322 0.10 -20.87 1.08
CA TYR A 322 -0.04 -19.75 2.01
C TYR A 322 -1.22 -19.94 2.95
N LEU A 323 -2.39 -20.29 2.41
CA LEU A 323 -3.62 -20.49 3.20
C LEU A 323 -3.45 -21.61 4.24
N ARG A 324 -2.84 -22.76 3.85
CA ARG A 324 -2.59 -23.86 4.78
C ARG A 324 -1.53 -23.53 5.83
N ALA A 325 -0.47 -22.81 5.46
CA ALA A 325 0.52 -22.34 6.42
C ALA A 325 -0.10 -21.37 7.44
N ILE A 326 -1.01 -20.50 7.00
CA ILE A 326 -1.73 -19.60 7.90
C ILE A 326 -2.66 -20.38 8.84
N GLU A 327 -3.40 -21.39 8.36
CA GLU A 327 -4.21 -22.27 9.21
C GLU A 327 -3.39 -22.82 10.38
N GLU A 328 -2.20 -23.33 10.09
CA GLU A 328 -1.30 -23.88 11.11
C GLU A 328 -0.83 -22.82 12.11
N VAL A 329 -0.46 -21.62 11.65
CA VAL A 329 -0.09 -20.52 12.54
C VAL A 329 -1.22 -20.16 13.49
N LEU A 330 -2.45 -20.12 12.99
CA LEU A 330 -3.63 -19.84 13.83
C LEU A 330 -3.88 -20.94 14.86
N ASN A 331 -3.68 -22.21 14.48
CA ASN A 331 -3.78 -23.36 15.40
C ASN A 331 -2.75 -23.26 16.54
N GLN A 332 -1.56 -22.71 16.25
CA GLN A 332 -0.52 -22.43 17.25
C GLN A 332 -0.82 -21.19 18.11
N GLY A 333 -1.96 -20.50 17.88
CA GLY A 333 -2.34 -19.28 18.59
C GLY A 333 -1.52 -18.05 18.20
N ARG A 334 -0.73 -18.12 17.10
CA ARG A 334 0.09 -17.03 16.57
C ARG A 334 -0.63 -16.28 15.46
N GLU A 335 0.02 -15.27 14.88
CA GLU A 335 -0.55 -14.31 13.94
C GLU A 335 0.20 -14.34 12.59
N ALA A 336 -0.49 -13.94 11.52
CA ALA A 336 0.04 -13.97 10.17
C ALA A 336 0.01 -12.59 9.50
N ILE A 337 1.10 -12.22 8.82
CA ILE A 337 1.18 -11.05 7.94
C ILE A 337 1.35 -11.54 6.51
N VAL A 338 0.49 -11.07 5.61
CA VAL A 338 0.55 -11.39 4.19
C VAL A 338 0.71 -10.12 3.39
N LEU A 339 1.84 -9.98 2.74
CA LEU A 339 2.13 -8.87 1.84
C LEU A 339 1.86 -9.29 0.41
N VAL A 340 1.09 -8.47 -0.30
CA VAL A 340 0.83 -8.65 -1.73
C VAL A 340 1.04 -7.33 -2.45
N PRO A 341 1.44 -7.31 -3.74
CA PRO A 341 1.45 -6.08 -4.52
C PRO A 341 0.05 -5.43 -4.50
N GLU A 342 -0.02 -4.10 -4.40
CA GLU A 342 -1.31 -3.40 -4.22
C GLU A 342 -2.32 -3.72 -5.34
N ILE A 343 -1.83 -3.85 -6.57
CA ILE A 343 -2.63 -4.25 -7.74
C ILE A 343 -3.06 -5.73 -7.72
N SER A 344 -2.46 -6.56 -6.90
CA SER A 344 -2.81 -7.97 -6.71
C SER A 344 -3.87 -8.18 -5.62
N LEU A 345 -4.27 -7.12 -4.89
CA LEU A 345 -5.40 -7.14 -3.95
C LEU A 345 -6.74 -7.18 -4.70
N THR A 346 -6.92 -8.24 -5.49
CA THR A 346 -8.11 -8.44 -6.32
C THR A 346 -9.27 -8.97 -5.50
N PRO A 347 -10.52 -8.79 -5.96
CA PRO A 347 -11.70 -9.41 -5.34
C PRO A 347 -11.56 -10.92 -5.22
N GLN A 348 -10.96 -11.60 -6.21
CA GLN A 348 -10.73 -13.05 -6.21
C GLN A 348 -9.80 -13.49 -5.08
N LEU A 349 -8.65 -12.82 -4.89
CA LEU A 349 -7.74 -13.11 -3.78
C LEU A 349 -8.42 -12.87 -2.43
N LEU A 350 -9.09 -11.74 -2.29
CA LEU A 350 -9.83 -11.38 -1.06
C LEU A 350 -10.93 -12.41 -0.73
N SER A 351 -11.65 -12.92 -1.74
CA SER A 351 -12.63 -13.97 -1.55
C SER A 351 -12.00 -15.23 -1.00
N ARG A 352 -10.91 -15.73 -1.60
CA ARG A 352 -10.21 -16.94 -1.13
C ARG A 352 -9.80 -16.83 0.35
N PHE A 353 -9.29 -15.68 0.77
CA PHE A 353 -8.93 -15.44 2.18
C PHE A 353 -10.15 -15.36 3.07
N LYS A 354 -11.24 -14.69 2.64
CA LYS A 354 -12.48 -14.58 3.40
C LYS A 354 -13.19 -15.90 3.53
N ASP A 355 -13.28 -16.69 2.47
CA ASP A 355 -13.92 -18.00 2.47
C ASP A 355 -13.20 -18.98 3.43
N ARG A 356 -11.87 -18.81 3.56
CA ARG A 356 -11.04 -19.65 4.43
C ARG A 356 -11.04 -19.21 5.89
N PHE A 357 -10.99 -17.90 6.15
CA PHE A 357 -10.72 -17.34 7.49
C PHE A 357 -11.86 -16.45 8.01
N GLY A 358 -12.89 -16.21 7.24
CA GLY A 358 -14.04 -15.40 7.63
C GLY A 358 -13.65 -13.98 8.02
N GLU A 359 -14.15 -13.56 9.18
CA GLU A 359 -13.89 -12.22 9.73
C GLU A 359 -12.55 -12.09 10.46
N ASN A 360 -11.78 -13.18 10.61
CA ASN A 360 -10.45 -13.16 11.25
C ASN A 360 -9.37 -12.55 10.33
N LEU A 361 -9.74 -11.58 9.52
CA LEU A 361 -8.92 -10.94 8.49
C LEU A 361 -9.03 -9.43 8.57
N SER A 362 -7.90 -8.73 8.58
CA SER A 362 -7.80 -7.29 8.43
C SER A 362 -7.10 -6.90 7.12
N LEU A 363 -7.64 -5.86 6.45
CA LEU A 363 -7.09 -5.37 5.18
C LEU A 363 -6.33 -4.06 5.39
N LEU A 364 -5.11 -3.96 4.87
CA LEU A 364 -4.24 -2.80 5.02
C LEU A 364 -3.66 -2.36 3.66
N HIS A 365 -4.30 -1.39 3.00
CA HIS A 365 -3.82 -0.83 1.74
C HIS A 365 -4.17 0.66 1.57
N SER A 366 -3.55 1.32 0.59
CA SER A 366 -3.68 2.77 0.37
C SER A 366 -5.07 3.19 -0.11
N GLY A 367 -5.81 2.32 -0.78
CA GLY A 367 -7.17 2.57 -1.28
C GLY A 367 -8.25 2.69 -0.19
N LEU A 368 -7.93 2.33 1.06
CA LEU A 368 -8.83 2.52 2.20
C LEU A 368 -8.85 3.97 2.64
N GLY A 369 -10.03 4.48 3.02
CA GLY A 369 -10.20 5.77 3.66
C GLY A 369 -9.49 5.83 5.03
N ARG A 370 -9.27 7.06 5.54
CA ARG A 370 -8.56 7.24 6.83
C ARG A 370 -9.24 6.50 7.97
N GLY A 371 -10.58 6.56 8.05
CA GLY A 371 -11.36 5.88 9.08
C GLY A 371 -11.32 4.37 8.94
N GLU A 372 -11.43 3.85 7.71
CA GLU A 372 -11.36 2.41 7.43
C GLU A 372 -9.98 1.85 7.85
N ARG A 373 -8.88 2.54 7.50
CA ARG A 373 -7.52 2.14 7.93
C ARG A 373 -7.36 2.13 9.45
N TYR A 374 -7.92 3.12 10.13
CA TYR A 374 -7.93 3.19 11.58
C TYR A 374 -8.69 2.00 12.19
N ASP A 375 -9.89 1.69 11.69
CA ASP A 375 -10.71 0.59 12.16
C ASP A 375 -10.00 -0.75 11.95
N GLN A 376 -9.40 -0.98 10.77
CA GLN A 376 -8.66 -2.21 10.48
C GLN A 376 -7.42 -2.36 11.37
N TRP A 377 -6.64 -1.31 11.55
CA TRP A 377 -5.48 -1.29 12.43
C TRP A 377 -5.88 -1.58 13.89
N ARG A 378 -6.97 -0.98 14.36
CA ARG A 378 -7.47 -1.13 15.72
C ARG A 378 -7.96 -2.55 16.02
N ARG A 379 -8.59 -3.23 15.05
CA ARG A 379 -8.95 -4.64 15.17
C ARG A 379 -7.73 -5.53 15.43
N ILE A 380 -6.64 -5.27 14.72
CA ILE A 380 -5.36 -5.98 14.93
C ILE A 380 -4.83 -5.67 16.32
N TRP A 381 -4.76 -4.39 16.68
CA TRP A 381 -4.21 -3.94 17.97
C TRP A 381 -4.99 -4.49 19.17
N LYS A 382 -6.31 -4.59 19.08
CA LYS A 382 -7.18 -5.21 20.09
C LYS A 382 -7.08 -6.75 20.14
N GLY A 383 -6.43 -7.39 19.16
CA GLY A 383 -6.37 -8.84 19.02
C GLY A 383 -7.67 -9.49 18.52
N GLU A 384 -8.59 -8.71 17.96
CA GLU A 384 -9.86 -9.17 17.37
C GLU A 384 -9.65 -10.01 16.10
N VAL A 385 -8.51 -9.83 15.44
CA VAL A 385 -8.11 -10.55 14.22
C VAL A 385 -6.65 -10.96 14.29
N LYS A 386 -6.33 -12.08 13.67
CA LYS A 386 -4.99 -12.67 13.67
C LYS A 386 -4.31 -12.68 12.30
N ILE A 387 -4.96 -12.18 11.26
CA ILE A 387 -4.40 -12.12 9.91
C ILE A 387 -4.46 -10.67 9.40
N ALA A 388 -3.31 -10.14 8.96
CA ALA A 388 -3.22 -8.89 8.21
C ALA A 388 -2.84 -9.19 6.76
N LEU A 389 -3.73 -8.87 5.83
CA LEU A 389 -3.49 -8.95 4.39
C LEU A 389 -3.39 -7.54 3.83
N GLY A 390 -2.35 -7.23 3.10
CA GLY A 390 -2.25 -5.90 2.53
C GLY A 390 -1.04 -5.64 1.67
N ALA A 391 -0.91 -4.38 1.25
CA ALA A 391 0.25 -3.91 0.51
C ALA A 391 1.47 -3.74 1.44
N ARG A 392 2.57 -3.21 0.93
CA ARG A 392 3.83 -3.02 1.66
C ARG A 392 3.70 -2.45 3.08
N SER A 393 2.70 -1.60 3.34
CA SER A 393 2.48 -1.01 4.66
C SER A 393 1.93 -2.00 5.70
N ALA A 394 1.39 -3.13 5.28
CA ALA A 394 0.89 -4.15 6.20
C ALA A 394 2.02 -4.79 7.03
N ILE A 395 3.28 -4.63 6.64
CA ILE A 395 4.44 -5.05 7.45
C ILE A 395 4.48 -4.36 8.82
N PHE A 396 3.83 -3.21 8.98
CA PHE A 396 3.72 -2.49 10.25
C PHE A 396 2.51 -2.90 11.10
N ALA A 397 1.75 -3.94 10.71
CA ALA A 397 0.62 -4.42 11.51
C ALA A 397 1.02 -4.66 12.98
N PRO A 398 0.25 -4.15 13.97
CA PRO A 398 0.66 -4.15 15.39
C PRO A 398 0.41 -5.51 16.07
N PHE A 399 0.82 -6.59 15.42
CA PHE A 399 0.79 -7.93 15.99
C PHE A 399 1.90 -8.13 17.02
N LYS A 400 1.59 -8.94 18.05
CA LYS A 400 2.48 -9.25 19.18
C LYS A 400 3.15 -10.62 19.08
N LYS A 401 2.54 -11.57 18.37
CA LYS A 401 3.00 -12.97 18.26
C LYS A 401 3.01 -13.46 16.82
N VAL A 402 3.75 -12.76 15.95
CA VAL A 402 3.82 -13.13 14.53
C VAL A 402 4.45 -14.52 14.38
N GLY A 403 3.74 -15.45 13.71
CA GLY A 403 4.19 -16.81 13.43
C GLY A 403 4.70 -17.00 12.01
N ILE A 404 4.12 -16.25 11.06
CA ILE A 404 4.53 -16.28 9.66
C ILE A 404 4.40 -14.90 9.03
N ILE A 405 5.35 -14.58 8.15
CA ILE A 405 5.27 -13.46 7.24
C ILE A 405 5.39 -13.99 5.82
N ILE A 406 4.36 -13.77 5.01
CA ILE A 406 4.30 -14.17 3.60
C ILE A 406 4.47 -12.94 2.74
N VAL A 407 5.31 -13.02 1.72
CA VAL A 407 5.49 -11.97 0.70
C VAL A 407 5.23 -12.59 -0.66
N ASP A 408 4.05 -12.37 -1.20
CA ASP A 408 3.72 -12.87 -2.54
C ASP A 408 4.28 -11.96 -3.62
N GLU A 409 4.69 -12.55 -4.75
CA GLU A 409 5.41 -11.84 -5.84
C GLU A 409 6.56 -10.97 -5.29
N GLU A 410 7.47 -11.60 -4.49
CA GLU A 410 8.51 -10.91 -3.71
C GLU A 410 9.44 -9.99 -4.54
N HIS A 411 9.56 -10.29 -5.83
CA HIS A 411 10.34 -9.52 -6.80
C HIS A 411 9.68 -8.18 -7.20
N ASP A 412 8.40 -7.96 -6.80
CA ASP A 412 7.64 -6.80 -7.26
C ASP A 412 8.25 -5.48 -6.80
N PRO A 413 8.55 -4.53 -7.73
CA PRO A 413 9.14 -3.25 -7.36
C PRO A 413 8.24 -2.38 -6.49
N SER A 414 6.92 -2.66 -6.39
CA SER A 414 6.01 -1.90 -5.52
C SER A 414 6.29 -2.10 -4.02
N TYR A 415 7.06 -3.10 -3.65
CA TYR A 415 7.53 -3.27 -2.26
C TYR A 415 8.56 -2.22 -1.83
N LYS A 416 9.20 -1.52 -2.76
CA LYS A 416 10.04 -0.36 -2.47
C LYS A 416 9.18 0.89 -2.27
N GLN A 417 9.32 1.54 -1.12
CA GLN A 417 8.75 2.86 -0.86
C GLN A 417 9.66 3.93 -1.45
N GLU A 418 9.11 4.78 -2.33
CA GLU A 418 9.87 5.82 -3.04
C GLU A 418 9.90 7.16 -2.29
N GLU A 419 8.89 7.43 -1.45
CA GLU A 419 8.71 8.69 -0.76
C GLU A 419 8.98 8.56 0.75
N LYS A 420 9.46 9.61 1.40
CA LYS A 420 9.71 9.71 2.84
C LYS A 420 10.67 8.62 3.32
N LEU A 421 10.23 7.71 4.17
CA LEU A 421 10.98 6.54 4.60
C LEU A 421 11.08 5.54 3.44
N LYS A 422 12.25 5.48 2.81
CA LYS A 422 12.49 4.69 1.58
C LYS A 422 12.83 3.22 1.88
N TYR A 423 11.97 2.53 2.64
CA TYR A 423 12.15 1.10 2.98
C TYR A 423 11.78 0.15 1.84
N HIS A 424 12.26 -1.08 1.92
CA HIS A 424 11.83 -2.20 1.09
C HIS A 424 11.06 -3.21 1.96
N ALA A 425 9.78 -3.46 1.65
CA ALA A 425 8.92 -4.26 2.54
C ALA A 425 9.37 -5.74 2.65
N ARG A 426 9.93 -6.34 1.60
CA ARG A 426 10.53 -7.68 1.63
C ARG A 426 11.69 -7.75 2.64
N ASP A 427 12.57 -6.74 2.63
CA ASP A 427 13.71 -6.69 3.54
C ASP A 427 13.22 -6.48 4.99
N LEU A 428 12.23 -5.62 5.19
CA LEU A 428 11.58 -5.45 6.48
C LEU A 428 10.87 -6.73 6.96
N ALA A 429 10.25 -7.49 6.04
CA ALA A 429 9.65 -8.78 6.36
C ALA A 429 10.69 -9.77 6.88
N THR A 430 11.87 -9.82 6.26
CA THR A 430 12.99 -10.66 6.69
C THR A 430 13.47 -10.29 8.10
N VAL A 431 13.65 -8.99 8.36
CA VAL A 431 14.09 -8.50 9.67
C VAL A 431 13.04 -8.76 10.74
N ARG A 432 11.78 -8.44 10.45
CA ARG A 432 10.68 -8.66 11.38
C ARG A 432 10.51 -10.14 11.72
N ALA A 433 10.50 -11.01 10.70
CA ALA A 433 10.40 -12.45 10.91
C ALA A 433 11.56 -12.97 11.79
N LYS A 434 12.78 -12.45 11.61
CA LYS A 434 13.92 -12.79 12.46
C LYS A 434 13.77 -12.32 13.90
N GLN A 435 13.24 -11.11 14.12
CA GLN A 435 13.01 -10.55 15.46
C GLN A 435 11.87 -11.26 16.20
N ASP A 436 10.85 -11.72 15.46
CA ASP A 436 9.66 -12.37 15.98
C ASP A 436 9.81 -13.91 16.05
N GLU A 437 10.99 -14.46 15.70
CA GLU A 437 11.25 -15.91 15.56
C GLU A 437 10.15 -16.60 14.73
N ALA A 438 9.81 -15.95 13.61
CA ALA A 438 8.75 -16.36 12.72
C ALA A 438 9.29 -16.99 11.44
N THR A 439 8.44 -17.74 10.75
CA THR A 439 8.70 -18.21 9.40
C THR A 439 8.53 -17.08 8.40
N LEU A 440 9.48 -16.95 7.48
CA LEU A 440 9.39 -16.08 6.31
C LEU A 440 9.16 -16.92 5.06
N LEU A 441 8.10 -16.62 4.31
CA LEU A 441 7.81 -17.31 3.04
C LEU A 441 7.72 -16.27 1.91
N LEU A 442 8.78 -16.23 1.08
CA LEU A 442 8.85 -15.39 -0.10
C LEU A 442 8.37 -16.19 -1.31
N GLY A 443 7.23 -15.83 -1.88
CA GLY A 443 6.64 -16.56 -3.01
C GLY A 443 6.73 -15.81 -4.32
N THR A 444 7.11 -16.50 -5.40
CA THR A 444 7.21 -15.89 -6.72
C THR A 444 7.33 -16.93 -7.83
N ALA A 445 6.99 -16.56 -9.06
CA ALA A 445 7.32 -17.36 -10.26
C ALA A 445 8.68 -16.97 -10.85
N THR A 446 9.16 -15.77 -10.54
CA THR A 446 10.40 -15.20 -11.09
C THR A 446 11.14 -14.51 -9.94
N PRO A 447 11.89 -15.25 -9.13
CA PRO A 447 12.62 -14.70 -8.00
C PRO A 447 13.45 -13.46 -8.35
N SER A 448 13.58 -12.53 -7.41
CA SER A 448 14.61 -11.50 -7.55
C SER A 448 16.00 -12.11 -7.42
N LEU A 449 16.98 -11.56 -8.14
CA LEU A 449 18.35 -12.05 -8.09
C LEU A 449 18.92 -12.06 -6.66
N GLU A 450 18.54 -11.09 -5.82
CA GLU A 450 18.94 -11.03 -4.43
C GLU A 450 18.38 -12.18 -3.60
N SER A 451 17.09 -12.50 -3.77
CA SER A 451 16.46 -13.60 -3.04
C SER A 451 17.01 -14.96 -3.49
N PHE A 452 17.20 -15.13 -4.78
CA PHE A 452 17.79 -16.37 -5.34
C PHE A 452 19.24 -16.55 -4.87
N HIS A 453 20.06 -15.51 -4.94
CA HIS A 453 21.43 -15.54 -4.43
C HIS A 453 21.51 -15.87 -2.93
N ASN A 454 20.54 -15.43 -2.13
CA ASN A 454 20.46 -15.80 -0.72
C ASN A 454 20.17 -17.31 -0.53
N THR A 455 19.53 -17.99 -1.49
CA THR A 455 19.38 -19.45 -1.43
C THR A 455 20.71 -20.16 -1.75
N GLU A 456 21.47 -19.69 -2.73
CA GLU A 456 22.79 -20.21 -3.05
C GLU A 456 23.78 -20.06 -1.88
N LYS A 457 23.65 -18.98 -1.11
CA LYS A 457 24.45 -18.76 0.11
C LYS A 457 23.95 -19.52 1.34
N GLY A 458 22.91 -20.34 1.20
CA GLY A 458 22.32 -21.08 2.31
C GLY A 458 21.61 -20.22 3.36
N LYS A 459 21.34 -18.93 3.06
CA LYS A 459 20.60 -18.03 3.95
C LYS A 459 19.10 -18.26 3.87
N PHE A 460 18.58 -18.65 2.72
CA PHE A 460 17.19 -19.02 2.48
C PHE A 460 17.11 -20.47 2.00
N HIS A 461 16.04 -21.18 2.34
CA HIS A 461 15.75 -22.50 1.82
C HIS A 461 14.92 -22.38 0.54
N LEU A 462 15.41 -22.93 -0.57
CA LEU A 462 14.67 -22.94 -1.83
C LEU A 462 13.65 -24.08 -1.82
N LEU A 463 12.39 -23.73 -2.08
CA LEU A 463 11.27 -24.66 -2.32
C LEU A 463 10.78 -24.48 -3.74
N SER A 464 10.46 -25.56 -4.45
CA SER A 464 10.10 -25.50 -5.86
C SER A 464 8.74 -26.13 -6.14
N LEU A 465 7.92 -25.43 -6.95
CA LEU A 465 6.68 -25.93 -7.54
C LEU A 465 6.77 -25.81 -9.06
N PRO A 466 7.35 -26.81 -9.73
CA PRO A 466 7.72 -26.72 -11.15
C PRO A 466 6.52 -26.84 -12.11
N GLU A 467 5.36 -27.33 -11.64
CA GLU A 467 4.24 -27.68 -12.47
C GLU A 467 3.00 -26.82 -12.17
N ARG A 468 2.17 -26.60 -13.18
CA ARG A 468 0.83 -26.03 -13.03
C ARG A 468 -0.13 -27.06 -12.43
N ILE A 469 -1.12 -26.59 -11.66
CA ILE A 469 -2.19 -27.46 -11.15
C ILE A 469 -2.88 -28.15 -12.33
N GLY A 470 -3.11 -29.49 -12.19
CA GLY A 470 -3.72 -30.31 -13.23
C GLY A 470 -2.79 -30.66 -14.39
N GLY A 471 -1.48 -30.51 -14.25
CA GLY A 471 -0.48 -30.89 -15.27
C GLY A 471 -0.57 -30.05 -16.56
N LYS A 472 -1.22 -28.90 -16.54
CA LYS A 472 -1.40 -28.06 -17.72
C LYS A 472 -0.07 -27.53 -18.23
N PRO A 473 0.23 -27.62 -19.56
CA PRO A 473 1.47 -27.13 -20.11
C PRO A 473 1.58 -25.61 -20.01
N LEU A 474 2.81 -25.13 -20.00
CA LEU A 474 3.09 -23.69 -20.16
C LEU A 474 2.72 -23.25 -21.58
N PRO A 475 2.34 -21.99 -21.80
CA PRO A 475 1.97 -21.48 -23.12
C PRO A 475 3.15 -21.51 -24.08
N ARG A 476 2.85 -21.72 -25.38
CA ARG A 476 3.87 -21.57 -26.41
C ARG A 476 4.19 -20.12 -26.61
N VAL A 477 5.46 -19.75 -26.52
CA VAL A 477 5.94 -18.37 -26.72
C VAL A 477 6.71 -18.27 -28.03
N GLU A 478 6.32 -17.35 -28.89
CA GLU A 478 7.01 -16.99 -30.11
C GLU A 478 7.57 -15.57 -30.00
N VAL A 479 8.81 -15.37 -30.45
CA VAL A 479 9.45 -14.06 -30.54
C VAL A 479 9.44 -13.61 -31.98
N VAL A 480 8.96 -12.40 -32.24
CA VAL A 480 8.85 -11.81 -33.57
C VAL A 480 9.77 -10.60 -33.66
N ASP A 481 10.68 -10.64 -34.62
CA ASP A 481 11.52 -9.51 -34.98
C ASP A 481 10.71 -8.51 -35.81
N ILE A 482 10.54 -7.30 -35.29
CA ILE A 482 9.78 -6.22 -35.93
C ILE A 482 10.67 -5.15 -36.61
N LYS A 483 11.95 -5.45 -36.83
CA LYS A 483 12.84 -4.58 -37.57
C LYS A 483 12.31 -4.37 -39.01
N GLY A 484 12.27 -3.13 -39.44
CA GLY A 484 11.76 -2.77 -40.77
C GLY A 484 10.24 -2.74 -40.90
N GLU A 485 9.46 -3.28 -39.92
CA GLU A 485 7.99 -3.21 -39.95
C GLU A 485 7.48 -1.79 -39.63
N GLY A 486 6.41 -1.38 -40.33
CA GLY A 486 5.91 0.01 -40.25
C GLY A 486 4.80 0.25 -39.23
N GLY A 487 4.18 -0.81 -38.65
CA GLY A 487 3.02 -0.76 -37.76
C GLY A 487 3.34 -0.91 -36.27
N LEU A 488 2.31 -0.81 -35.41
CA LEU A 488 2.42 -1.17 -34.02
C LEU A 488 2.29 -2.68 -33.81
N LEU A 489 1.51 -3.34 -34.65
CA LEU A 489 1.27 -4.77 -34.61
C LEU A 489 1.85 -5.45 -35.84
N SER A 490 2.64 -6.50 -35.63
CA SER A 490 3.12 -7.37 -36.71
C SER A 490 1.97 -8.17 -37.33
N GLU A 491 2.17 -8.63 -38.55
CA GLU A 491 1.16 -9.45 -39.23
C GLU A 491 0.81 -10.72 -38.43
N LYS A 492 1.79 -11.33 -37.78
CA LYS A 492 1.54 -12.50 -36.88
C LYS A 492 0.60 -12.21 -35.74
N VAL A 493 0.75 -11.05 -35.07
CA VAL A 493 -0.17 -10.65 -34.00
C VAL A 493 -1.56 -10.37 -34.55
N LYS A 494 -1.68 -9.71 -35.71
CA LYS A 494 -2.98 -9.47 -36.35
C LYS A 494 -3.70 -10.76 -36.73
N MET A 495 -2.97 -11.73 -37.30
CA MET A 495 -3.52 -13.08 -37.63
C MET A 495 -3.98 -13.83 -36.37
N ALA A 496 -3.19 -13.77 -35.29
CA ALA A 496 -3.57 -14.42 -34.03
C ALA A 496 -4.80 -13.79 -33.38
N LEU A 497 -4.95 -12.46 -33.44
CA LEU A 497 -6.14 -11.76 -32.97
C LEU A 497 -7.35 -12.14 -33.79
N GLN A 498 -7.24 -12.17 -35.12
CA GLN A 498 -8.33 -12.56 -36.02
C GLN A 498 -8.79 -13.98 -35.74
N LYS A 499 -7.85 -14.92 -35.65
CA LYS A 499 -8.14 -16.33 -35.33
C LYS A 499 -8.88 -16.45 -34.02
N ASN A 500 -8.45 -15.76 -32.95
CA ASN A 500 -9.13 -15.80 -31.67
C ASN A 500 -10.56 -15.24 -31.70
N MET A 501 -10.78 -14.20 -32.51
CA MET A 501 -12.12 -13.64 -32.71
C MET A 501 -13.02 -14.63 -33.44
N GLU A 502 -12.53 -15.30 -34.50
CA GLU A 502 -13.27 -16.32 -35.24
C GLU A 502 -13.61 -17.54 -34.34
N GLU A 503 -12.75 -17.85 -33.36
CA GLU A 503 -12.95 -18.93 -32.38
C GLU A 503 -13.72 -18.48 -31.13
N GLU A 504 -14.27 -17.27 -31.09
CA GLU A 504 -14.94 -16.65 -29.93
C GLU A 504 -14.13 -16.70 -28.64
N LYS A 505 -12.80 -16.57 -28.75
CA LYS A 505 -11.85 -16.57 -27.63
C LYS A 505 -11.35 -15.18 -27.34
N GLN A 506 -10.84 -14.99 -26.12
CA GLN A 506 -10.37 -13.71 -25.64
C GLN A 506 -8.88 -13.54 -25.85
N SER A 507 -8.50 -12.31 -26.18
CA SER A 507 -7.11 -11.90 -26.41
C SER A 507 -6.69 -10.80 -25.44
N LEU A 508 -5.41 -10.81 -25.06
CA LEU A 508 -4.82 -9.81 -24.19
C LEU A 508 -3.62 -9.17 -24.88
N LEU A 509 -3.64 -7.86 -25.04
CA LEU A 509 -2.50 -7.10 -25.56
C LEU A 509 -1.82 -6.30 -24.47
N PHE A 510 -0.57 -6.66 -24.23
CA PHE A 510 0.24 -6.06 -23.20
C PHE A 510 1.18 -5.00 -23.78
N LEU A 511 1.15 -3.80 -23.18
CA LEU A 511 2.08 -2.71 -23.46
C LEU A 511 2.66 -2.16 -22.15
N ASN A 512 3.96 -2.22 -21.97
CA ASN A 512 4.59 -1.65 -20.77
C ASN A 512 4.70 -0.13 -20.87
N ARG A 513 3.84 0.61 -20.12
CA ARG A 513 3.79 2.09 -20.11
C ARG A 513 4.53 2.69 -18.90
N ARG A 514 5.35 1.97 -18.15
CA ARG A 514 6.03 2.55 -16.99
C ARG A 514 7.12 3.53 -17.39
N GLY A 515 6.87 4.83 -17.07
CA GLY A 515 7.81 5.94 -17.11
C GLY A 515 7.96 6.58 -18.49
N PHE A 516 7.88 7.90 -18.53
CA PHE A 516 8.20 8.73 -19.70
C PHE A 516 9.72 8.81 -19.97
N ALA A 517 10.44 7.69 -19.80
CA ALA A 517 11.82 7.67 -20.28
C ALA A 517 11.77 7.52 -21.80
N HIS A 518 11.75 8.65 -22.48
CA HIS A 518 11.95 8.67 -23.91
C HIS A 518 13.37 8.20 -24.20
N PHE A 519 13.53 7.11 -24.91
CA PHE A 519 14.81 6.71 -25.48
C PHE A 519 14.70 6.71 -26.99
N ILE A 520 15.84 6.82 -27.67
CA ILE A 520 15.90 6.75 -29.11
C ILE A 520 16.28 5.34 -29.54
N LEU A 521 15.52 4.77 -30.47
CA LEU A 521 15.75 3.47 -31.07
C LEU A 521 15.77 3.60 -32.58
N CYS A 522 16.67 2.87 -33.24
CA CYS A 522 16.66 2.70 -34.69
C CYS A 522 15.73 1.52 -35.05
N PRO A 523 14.61 1.75 -35.77
CA PRO A 523 13.70 0.68 -36.16
C PRO A 523 14.27 -0.28 -37.21
N ASP A 524 15.36 0.10 -37.89
CA ASP A 524 15.98 -0.72 -38.93
C ASP A 524 16.89 -1.79 -38.39
N CYS A 525 17.65 -1.48 -37.29
CA CYS A 525 18.63 -2.40 -36.74
C CYS A 525 18.45 -2.69 -35.21
N GLY A 526 17.51 -2.00 -34.54
CA GLY A 526 17.28 -2.16 -33.09
C GLY A 526 18.29 -1.42 -32.20
N PHE A 527 19.21 -0.62 -32.76
CA PHE A 527 20.22 0.08 -31.98
C PHE A 527 19.60 1.10 -31.02
N THR A 528 20.17 1.16 -29.81
CA THR A 528 19.84 2.16 -28.79
C THR A 528 21.10 2.77 -28.20
N PHE A 529 21.05 4.03 -27.80
CA PHE A 529 22.19 4.73 -27.23
C PHE A 529 22.40 4.38 -25.76
N LYS A 530 23.55 3.79 -25.43
CA LYS A 530 23.94 3.42 -24.06
C LYS A 530 25.00 4.36 -23.51
N CYS A 531 24.96 4.58 -22.19
CA CYS A 531 26.00 5.32 -21.49
C CYS A 531 27.30 4.50 -21.46
N PRO A 532 28.44 5.05 -21.89
CA PRO A 532 29.71 4.33 -21.88
C PRO A 532 30.20 4.02 -20.44
N ASN A 533 29.83 4.85 -19.47
CA ASN A 533 30.27 4.67 -18.07
C ASN A 533 29.36 3.73 -17.26
N CYS A 534 28.03 3.71 -17.55
CA CYS A 534 27.03 3.03 -16.72
C CYS A 534 26.33 1.88 -17.44
N SER A 535 26.56 1.71 -18.75
CA SER A 535 25.91 0.69 -19.61
C SER A 535 24.39 0.73 -19.67
N VAL A 536 23.75 1.74 -19.07
CA VAL A 536 22.29 1.97 -19.13
C VAL A 536 21.92 2.76 -20.38
N THR A 537 20.69 2.59 -20.86
CA THR A 537 20.18 3.38 -22.01
C THR A 537 20.10 4.87 -21.63
N LEU A 538 20.49 5.73 -22.57
CA LEU A 538 20.43 7.18 -22.41
C LEU A 538 18.98 7.68 -22.57
N THR A 539 18.57 8.61 -21.71
CA THR A 539 17.26 9.28 -21.78
C THR A 539 17.29 10.44 -22.76
N HIS A 540 16.33 10.50 -23.69
CA HIS A 540 16.16 11.59 -24.63
C HIS A 540 15.42 12.76 -24.00
N HIS A 541 16.07 13.91 -23.92
CA HIS A 541 15.50 15.16 -23.47
C HIS A 541 15.01 15.99 -24.67
N LEU A 542 13.68 16.05 -24.85
CA LEU A 542 13.07 16.72 -26.02
C LEU A 542 13.33 18.23 -26.08
N LYS A 543 13.50 18.89 -24.92
CA LYS A 543 13.68 20.35 -24.86
C LYS A 543 15.01 20.82 -25.46
N ASP A 544 16.07 20.06 -25.28
CA ASP A 544 17.43 20.42 -25.69
C ASP A 544 18.05 19.39 -26.65
N HIS A 545 17.22 18.49 -27.19
CA HIS A 545 17.62 17.42 -28.13
C HIS A 545 18.87 16.68 -27.70
N SER A 546 19.01 16.39 -26.39
CA SER A 546 20.15 15.68 -25.82
C SER A 546 19.80 14.29 -25.34
N LEU A 547 20.78 13.41 -25.39
CA LEU A 547 20.74 12.09 -24.74
C LEU A 547 21.56 12.16 -23.45
N ARG A 548 20.97 11.83 -22.31
CA ARG A 548 21.60 11.99 -21.00
C ARG A 548 21.50 10.74 -20.15
N CYS A 549 22.57 10.42 -19.45
CA CYS A 549 22.57 9.41 -18.39
C CYS A 549 22.18 10.03 -17.05
N HIS A 550 21.14 9.51 -16.40
CA HIS A 550 20.70 9.99 -15.09
C HIS A 550 21.52 9.42 -13.91
N TYR A 551 22.50 8.55 -14.18
CA TYR A 551 23.43 8.04 -13.15
C TYR A 551 24.71 8.87 -13.01
N CYS A 552 25.34 9.21 -14.15
CA CYS A 552 26.64 9.91 -14.14
C CYS A 552 26.62 11.25 -14.87
N ASP A 553 25.46 11.70 -15.34
CA ASP A 553 25.24 12.94 -16.14
C ASP A 553 26.02 13.01 -17.46
N TYR A 554 26.51 11.84 -17.98
CA TYR A 554 27.06 11.79 -19.33
C TYR A 554 26.05 12.28 -20.34
N ARG A 555 26.47 13.17 -21.24
CA ARG A 555 25.57 13.83 -22.19
C ARG A 555 26.17 13.89 -23.59
N ILE A 556 25.33 13.63 -24.59
CA ILE A 556 25.62 13.83 -26.03
C ILE A 556 24.43 14.51 -26.69
N SER A 557 24.65 15.20 -27.81
CA SER A 557 23.56 15.63 -28.68
C SER A 557 22.92 14.44 -29.34
N ALA A 558 21.60 14.45 -29.51
CA ALA A 558 20.90 13.38 -30.24
C ALA A 558 21.36 13.41 -31.71
N PRO A 559 21.96 12.33 -32.24
CA PRO A 559 22.43 12.32 -33.63
C PRO A 559 21.25 12.21 -34.62
N GLY A 560 21.43 12.68 -35.83
CA GLY A 560 20.42 12.62 -36.91
C GLY A 560 20.36 11.26 -37.60
N SER A 561 21.40 10.43 -37.48
CA SER A 561 21.48 9.09 -38.07
C SER A 561 21.97 8.03 -37.10
N CYS A 562 21.63 6.79 -37.36
CA CYS A 562 22.03 5.65 -36.57
C CYS A 562 23.53 5.37 -36.73
N PRO A 563 24.33 5.31 -35.65
CA PRO A 563 25.77 5.03 -35.78
C PRO A 563 26.06 3.57 -36.19
N GLN A 564 25.12 2.64 -36.07
CA GLN A 564 25.30 1.23 -36.43
C GLN A 564 24.99 0.92 -37.88
N CYS A 565 23.82 1.39 -38.39
CA CYS A 565 23.37 1.07 -39.74
C CYS A 565 23.32 2.29 -40.69
N GLN A 566 23.71 3.48 -40.24
CA GLN A 566 23.69 4.74 -40.96
C GLN A 566 22.28 5.22 -41.36
N GLY A 567 21.20 4.52 -40.96
CA GLY A 567 19.81 4.90 -41.26
C GLY A 567 19.41 6.19 -40.56
N ASP A 568 18.50 6.93 -41.17
CA ASP A 568 17.98 8.23 -40.69
C ASP A 568 16.65 8.11 -39.89
N ARG A 569 16.09 6.90 -39.74
CA ARG A 569 14.80 6.63 -39.11
C ARG A 569 14.87 6.50 -37.60
N LEU A 570 15.71 7.27 -36.92
CA LEU A 570 15.75 7.26 -35.44
C LEU A 570 14.42 7.73 -34.86
N LYS A 571 13.80 6.94 -33.99
CA LYS A 571 12.50 7.24 -33.35
C LYS A 571 12.60 7.28 -31.85
N GLY A 572 11.99 8.29 -31.24
CA GLY A 572 11.69 8.28 -29.81
C GLY A 572 10.61 7.24 -29.53
N MET A 573 10.93 6.27 -28.68
CA MET A 573 10.00 5.22 -28.28
C MET A 573 9.07 5.69 -27.14
N GLY A 574 7.77 5.50 -27.34
CA GLY A 574 6.74 5.85 -26.37
C GLY A 574 5.36 5.66 -26.96
N ILE A 575 4.88 4.39 -27.01
CA ILE A 575 3.54 4.08 -27.50
C ILE A 575 2.56 4.18 -26.34
N GLY A 576 1.46 4.93 -26.53
CA GLY A 576 0.36 4.98 -25.56
C GLY A 576 -0.64 3.83 -25.76
N THR A 577 -1.21 3.31 -24.68
CA THR A 577 -2.30 2.31 -24.72
C THR A 577 -3.51 2.80 -25.50
N GLU A 578 -3.76 4.11 -25.50
CA GLU A 578 -4.84 4.76 -26.24
C GLU A 578 -4.67 4.64 -27.76
N ARG A 579 -3.45 4.89 -28.24
CA ARG A 579 -3.14 4.73 -29.67
C ARG A 579 -3.25 3.27 -30.10
N LEU A 580 -2.82 2.34 -29.26
CA LEU A 580 -2.95 0.90 -29.53
C LEU A 580 -4.42 0.48 -29.56
N GLU A 581 -5.24 0.94 -28.61
CA GLU A 581 -6.68 0.70 -28.60
C GLU A 581 -7.35 1.18 -29.89
N GLN A 582 -7.00 2.37 -30.35
CA GLN A 582 -7.57 2.96 -31.57
C GLN A 582 -7.16 2.19 -32.85
N GLU A 583 -5.90 1.75 -32.93
CA GLU A 583 -5.43 0.91 -34.04
C GLU A 583 -6.17 -0.42 -34.10
N ILE A 584 -6.40 -1.07 -32.92
CA ILE A 584 -7.14 -2.33 -32.86
C ILE A 584 -8.61 -2.14 -33.28
N ARG A 585 -9.28 -1.09 -32.82
CA ARG A 585 -10.65 -0.77 -33.23
C ARG A 585 -10.77 -0.52 -34.74
N ASN A 586 -9.77 0.08 -35.37
CA ASN A 586 -9.73 0.30 -36.80
C ASN A 586 -9.50 -1.00 -37.59
N LEU A 587 -8.64 -1.90 -37.06
CA LEU A 587 -8.34 -3.19 -37.68
C LEU A 587 -9.50 -4.21 -37.50
N PHE A 588 -10.19 -4.15 -36.39
CA PHE A 588 -11.26 -5.09 -36.01
C PHE A 588 -12.52 -4.34 -35.55
N PRO A 589 -13.28 -3.71 -36.49
CA PRO A 589 -14.43 -2.88 -36.11
C PRO A 589 -15.55 -3.63 -35.36
N GLY A 590 -15.63 -4.96 -35.49
CA GLY A 590 -16.61 -5.81 -34.77
C GLY A 590 -16.20 -6.24 -33.35
N ALA A 591 -14.93 -6.03 -32.96
CA ALA A 591 -14.42 -6.49 -31.69
C ALA A 591 -14.81 -5.57 -30.52
N GLN A 592 -15.17 -6.17 -29.40
CA GLN A 592 -15.38 -5.47 -28.14
C GLN A 592 -14.04 -5.24 -27.45
N VAL A 593 -13.43 -4.08 -27.69
CA VAL A 593 -12.11 -3.70 -27.16
C VAL A 593 -12.26 -2.88 -25.91
N SER A 594 -11.57 -3.27 -24.84
CA SER A 594 -11.47 -2.52 -23.59
C SER A 594 -10.03 -2.20 -23.23
N ARG A 595 -9.84 -1.10 -22.52
CA ARG A 595 -8.52 -0.66 -22.04
C ARG A 595 -8.46 -0.66 -20.51
N MET A 596 -7.39 -1.25 -19.96
CA MET A 596 -7.11 -1.27 -18.52
C MET A 596 -5.71 -0.67 -18.25
N ASP A 597 -5.69 0.58 -17.87
CA ASP A 597 -4.52 1.30 -17.41
C ASP A 597 -4.86 2.22 -16.22
N ARG A 598 -3.87 2.97 -15.73
CA ARG A 598 -4.06 3.84 -14.57
C ARG A 598 -5.10 4.94 -14.83
N ASP A 599 -5.21 5.42 -16.04
CA ASP A 599 -6.10 6.53 -16.41
C ASP A 599 -7.55 6.04 -16.44
N THR A 600 -7.80 4.85 -17.03
CA THR A 600 -9.16 4.25 -17.10
C THR A 600 -9.65 3.70 -15.77
N THR A 601 -8.73 3.33 -14.86
CA THR A 601 -9.07 2.70 -13.56
C THR A 601 -9.08 3.67 -12.38
N SER A 602 -8.89 4.98 -12.61
CA SER A 602 -8.91 6.02 -11.57
C SER A 602 -10.27 6.15 -10.86
N ARG A 603 -11.37 5.81 -11.52
CA ARG A 603 -12.72 5.82 -10.92
C ARG A 603 -12.95 4.58 -10.06
N ARG A 604 -13.49 4.78 -8.87
CA ARG A 604 -13.89 3.69 -7.97
C ARG A 604 -14.85 2.73 -8.70
N ARG A 605 -14.51 1.44 -8.79
CA ARG A 605 -15.21 0.37 -9.51
C ARG A 605 -14.92 0.20 -11.01
N ALA A 606 -14.27 1.13 -11.70
CA ALA A 606 -13.98 0.96 -13.14
C ALA A 606 -13.13 -0.30 -13.41
N HIS A 607 -12.10 -0.52 -12.61
CA HIS A 607 -11.29 -1.74 -12.65
C HIS A 607 -12.13 -3.02 -12.52
N GLN A 608 -13.06 -3.04 -11.57
CA GLN A 608 -13.93 -4.18 -11.32
C GLN A 608 -14.91 -4.44 -12.47
N GLN A 609 -15.44 -3.39 -13.09
CA GLN A 609 -16.34 -3.51 -14.24
C GLN A 609 -15.65 -4.11 -15.47
N ILE A 610 -14.41 -3.71 -15.74
CA ILE A 610 -13.63 -4.27 -16.86
C ILE A 610 -13.36 -5.76 -16.62
N LEU A 611 -13.02 -6.16 -15.40
CA LEU A 611 -12.78 -7.56 -15.05
C LEU A 611 -14.04 -8.42 -15.20
N LEU A 612 -15.17 -7.96 -14.69
CA LEU A 612 -16.46 -8.63 -14.85
C LEU A 612 -16.87 -8.72 -16.33
N GLY A 613 -16.56 -7.69 -17.12
CA GLY A 613 -16.78 -7.70 -18.58
C GLY A 613 -15.96 -8.79 -19.28
N LEU A 614 -14.70 -8.97 -18.88
CA LEU A 614 -13.84 -10.02 -19.42
C LEU A 614 -14.32 -11.43 -18.96
N GLU A 615 -14.59 -11.60 -17.66
CA GLU A 615 -15.10 -12.87 -17.10
C GLU A 615 -16.44 -13.31 -17.73
N SER A 616 -17.31 -12.36 -18.08
CA SER A 616 -18.60 -12.62 -18.71
C SER A 616 -18.56 -12.76 -20.24
N GLY A 617 -17.39 -12.74 -20.86
CA GLY A 617 -17.24 -12.84 -22.31
C GLY A 617 -17.69 -11.61 -23.11
N LYS A 618 -17.90 -10.46 -22.46
CA LYS A 618 -18.32 -9.20 -23.13
C LYS A 618 -17.15 -8.41 -23.72
N ILE A 619 -15.93 -8.83 -23.48
CA ILE A 619 -14.72 -8.19 -23.98
C ILE A 619 -13.92 -9.24 -24.75
N ASP A 620 -13.65 -8.99 -26.02
CA ASP A 620 -12.89 -9.88 -26.91
C ASP A 620 -11.40 -9.60 -26.81
N ILE A 621 -11.03 -8.31 -26.77
CA ILE A 621 -9.64 -7.87 -26.71
C ILE A 621 -9.45 -6.88 -25.55
N LEU A 622 -8.61 -7.26 -24.60
CA LEU A 622 -8.20 -6.39 -23.48
C LEU A 622 -6.82 -5.82 -23.75
N VAL A 623 -6.72 -4.49 -23.88
CA VAL A 623 -5.46 -3.76 -23.99
C VAL A 623 -5.07 -3.25 -22.60
N GLY A 624 -3.83 -3.45 -22.18
CA GLY A 624 -3.45 -2.86 -20.90
C GLY A 624 -1.96 -2.93 -20.55
N THR A 625 -1.69 -2.40 -19.38
CA THR A 625 -0.35 -2.32 -18.81
C THR A 625 -0.14 -3.42 -17.74
N GLN A 626 0.82 -3.26 -16.85
CA GLN A 626 1.08 -4.23 -15.76
C GLN A 626 -0.15 -4.56 -14.89
N MET A 627 -1.23 -3.77 -14.97
CA MET A 627 -2.46 -4.04 -14.23
C MET A 627 -3.19 -5.30 -14.70
N ILE A 628 -3.09 -5.65 -15.99
CA ILE A 628 -3.71 -6.86 -16.54
C ILE A 628 -2.89 -8.13 -16.27
N VAL A 629 -1.62 -7.97 -15.89
CA VAL A 629 -0.69 -9.08 -15.70
C VAL A 629 -0.79 -9.67 -14.30
N LYS A 630 -1.27 -8.92 -13.30
CA LYS A 630 -1.17 -9.28 -11.89
C LYS A 630 -2.53 -9.61 -11.26
N GLY A 631 -2.56 -10.70 -10.48
CA GLY A 631 -3.66 -11.03 -9.57
C GLY A 631 -4.96 -11.53 -10.20
N HIS A 632 -5.03 -11.73 -11.52
CA HIS A 632 -6.25 -12.17 -12.21
C HIS A 632 -6.07 -13.52 -12.86
N ASP A 633 -7.15 -14.29 -12.89
CA ASP A 633 -7.24 -15.58 -13.58
C ASP A 633 -8.28 -15.44 -14.70
N PHE A 634 -7.85 -15.61 -15.95
CA PHE A 634 -8.68 -15.45 -17.13
C PHE A 634 -8.68 -16.75 -17.94
N PRO A 635 -9.58 -17.70 -17.65
CA PRO A 635 -9.55 -19.01 -18.29
C PRO A 635 -9.80 -18.97 -19.81
N ASN A 636 -10.53 -17.96 -20.30
CA ASN A 636 -10.88 -17.82 -21.72
C ASN A 636 -9.82 -17.04 -22.53
N VAL A 637 -8.78 -16.51 -21.89
CA VAL A 637 -7.67 -15.85 -22.59
C VAL A 637 -6.73 -16.93 -23.14
N THR A 638 -6.76 -17.13 -24.45
CA THR A 638 -5.92 -18.10 -25.17
C THR A 638 -4.76 -17.45 -25.88
N PHE A 639 -4.85 -16.17 -26.25
CA PHE A 639 -3.80 -15.43 -26.91
C PHE A 639 -3.33 -14.22 -26.07
N VAL A 640 -2.01 -14.05 -26.00
CA VAL A 640 -1.38 -12.88 -25.38
C VAL A 640 -0.32 -12.28 -26.29
N GLY A 641 -0.51 -11.03 -26.70
CA GLY A 641 0.46 -10.27 -27.49
C GLY A 641 1.22 -9.25 -26.63
N VAL A 642 2.54 -9.32 -26.64
CA VAL A 642 3.41 -8.27 -26.09
C VAL A 642 3.80 -7.32 -27.22
N VAL A 643 3.25 -6.11 -27.23
CA VAL A 643 3.37 -5.17 -28.33
C VAL A 643 4.79 -4.60 -28.47
N SER A 644 5.51 -4.42 -27.38
CA SER A 644 6.92 -4.01 -27.39
C SER A 644 7.62 -4.45 -26.12
N ALA A 645 8.52 -5.42 -26.23
CA ALA A 645 9.40 -5.83 -25.12
C ALA A 645 10.49 -4.76 -24.87
N ASP A 646 10.87 -4.02 -25.89
CA ASP A 646 11.96 -3.05 -25.89
C ASP A 646 11.74 -1.89 -24.93
N THR A 647 10.49 -1.50 -24.70
CA THR A 647 10.14 -0.44 -23.72
C THR A 647 10.60 -0.79 -22.30
N SER A 648 10.57 -2.05 -21.94
CA SER A 648 11.09 -2.53 -20.65
C SER A 648 12.59 -2.72 -20.68
N LEU A 649 13.09 -3.30 -21.77
CA LEU A 649 14.48 -3.67 -21.95
C LEU A 649 15.41 -2.45 -21.93
N HIS A 650 14.98 -1.37 -22.58
CA HIS A 650 15.73 -0.11 -22.70
C HIS A 650 15.34 0.95 -21.68
N PHE A 651 14.64 0.55 -20.62
CA PHE A 651 14.43 1.46 -19.50
C PHE A 651 15.79 1.82 -18.87
N PRO A 652 16.07 3.09 -18.54
CA PRO A 652 17.38 3.54 -18.07
C PRO A 652 17.62 3.12 -16.60
N ASP A 653 17.65 1.83 -16.35
CA ASP A 653 17.88 1.20 -15.05
C ASP A 653 18.75 -0.06 -15.26
N PHE A 654 19.73 -0.28 -14.39
CA PHE A 654 20.62 -1.45 -14.48
C PHE A 654 19.87 -2.79 -14.32
N ARG A 655 18.69 -2.78 -13.73
CA ARG A 655 17.79 -3.95 -13.58
C ARG A 655 16.83 -4.14 -14.74
N SER A 656 16.96 -3.38 -15.83
CA SER A 656 16.01 -3.42 -16.95
C SER A 656 15.87 -4.82 -17.55
N SER A 657 16.97 -5.55 -17.70
CA SER A 657 16.99 -6.93 -18.22
C SER A 657 16.27 -7.90 -17.28
N GLU A 658 16.53 -7.85 -15.97
CA GLU A 658 15.86 -8.66 -14.96
C GLU A 658 14.35 -8.38 -14.95
N ARG A 659 13.96 -7.10 -14.93
CA ARG A 659 12.56 -6.71 -14.96
C ARG A 659 11.85 -7.11 -16.26
N THR A 660 12.54 -7.07 -17.39
CA THR A 660 12.00 -7.51 -18.67
C THR A 660 11.73 -9.00 -18.64
N PHE A 661 12.69 -9.81 -18.20
CA PHE A 661 12.52 -11.25 -18.03
C PHE A 661 11.31 -11.56 -17.12
N GLN A 662 11.26 -10.98 -15.94
CA GLN A 662 10.18 -11.17 -14.96
C GLN A 662 8.82 -10.80 -15.54
N LEU A 663 8.74 -9.67 -16.23
CA LEU A 663 7.52 -9.17 -16.83
C LEU A 663 7.03 -10.07 -17.96
N LEU A 664 7.91 -10.46 -18.89
CA LEU A 664 7.57 -11.32 -20.03
C LEU A 664 7.08 -12.69 -19.54
N THR A 665 7.76 -13.28 -18.57
CA THR A 665 7.39 -14.57 -17.95
C THR A 665 6.02 -14.48 -17.26
N GLN A 666 5.74 -13.38 -16.54
CA GLN A 666 4.43 -13.18 -15.92
C GLN A 666 3.31 -12.98 -16.94
N VAL A 667 3.57 -12.19 -17.99
CA VAL A 667 2.61 -11.95 -19.09
C VAL A 667 2.32 -13.26 -19.80
N ALA A 668 3.34 -14.01 -20.15
CA ALA A 668 3.20 -15.32 -20.79
C ALA A 668 2.34 -16.26 -19.93
N GLY A 669 2.56 -16.27 -18.62
CA GLY A 669 1.78 -17.06 -17.69
C GLY A 669 0.28 -16.75 -17.61
N ARG A 670 -0.23 -15.74 -18.35
CA ARG A 670 -1.67 -15.43 -18.44
C ARG A 670 -2.41 -16.22 -19.51
N ALA A 671 -1.71 -16.66 -20.55
CA ALA A 671 -2.29 -17.44 -21.61
C ALA A 671 -2.51 -18.91 -21.19
N GLY A 672 -3.59 -19.53 -21.68
CA GLY A 672 -3.83 -20.96 -21.55
C GLY A 672 -4.01 -21.46 -20.12
N ARG A 673 -4.78 -20.77 -19.31
CA ARG A 673 -5.17 -21.22 -17.97
C ARG A 673 -6.43 -22.11 -18.00
N GLY A 674 -7.18 -22.05 -19.07
CA GLY A 674 -8.29 -22.93 -19.38
C GLY A 674 -7.83 -24.32 -19.82
N GLU A 675 -8.63 -24.95 -20.66
CA GLU A 675 -8.35 -26.28 -21.25
C GLU A 675 -7.51 -26.18 -22.54
N VAL A 676 -7.50 -25.02 -23.17
CA VAL A 676 -6.82 -24.78 -24.44
C VAL A 676 -5.39 -24.29 -24.20
N LEU A 677 -4.43 -24.81 -24.96
CA LEU A 677 -3.05 -24.34 -24.91
C LEU A 677 -2.98 -22.85 -25.27
N GLY A 678 -2.32 -22.07 -24.42
CA GLY A 678 -2.14 -20.64 -24.67
C GLY A 678 -1.03 -20.36 -25.70
N GLU A 679 -1.24 -19.32 -26.47
CA GLU A 679 -0.27 -18.77 -27.42
C GLU A 679 0.18 -17.38 -26.98
N VAL A 680 1.49 -17.12 -27.07
CA VAL A 680 2.07 -15.82 -26.71
C VAL A 680 2.98 -15.35 -27.83
N ILE A 681 2.79 -14.13 -28.30
CA ILE A 681 3.69 -13.50 -29.26
C ILE A 681 4.37 -12.29 -28.60
N ILE A 682 5.70 -12.28 -28.61
CA ILE A 682 6.53 -11.17 -28.11
C ILE A 682 7.14 -10.42 -29.30
N GLN A 683 6.70 -9.21 -29.55
CA GLN A 683 7.27 -8.31 -30.54
C GLN A 683 8.47 -7.54 -29.97
N THR A 684 9.58 -7.50 -30.68
CA THR A 684 10.80 -6.82 -30.24
C THR A 684 11.72 -6.46 -31.43
N PHE A 685 12.50 -5.41 -31.26
CA PHE A 685 13.64 -5.08 -32.15
C PHE A 685 14.93 -5.80 -31.75
N ASN A 686 14.91 -6.54 -30.62
CA ASN A 686 16.09 -7.23 -30.07
C ASN A 686 15.79 -8.72 -29.77
N PRO A 687 15.44 -9.52 -30.81
CA PRO A 687 14.99 -10.92 -30.61
C PRO A 687 16.04 -11.82 -29.94
N ASP A 688 17.31 -11.53 -30.12
CA ASP A 688 18.43 -12.35 -29.60
C ASP A 688 18.85 -11.95 -28.19
N HIS A 689 18.16 -10.99 -27.55
CA HIS A 689 18.52 -10.56 -26.20
C HIS A 689 18.23 -11.68 -25.18
N TYR A 690 19.22 -12.02 -24.36
CA TYR A 690 19.14 -13.14 -23.43
C TYR A 690 17.89 -13.12 -22.52
N SER A 691 17.45 -11.95 -22.03
CA SER A 691 16.23 -11.82 -21.22
C SER A 691 14.98 -12.26 -21.97
N ILE A 692 14.91 -12.02 -23.28
CA ILE A 692 13.78 -12.37 -24.14
C ILE A 692 13.83 -13.86 -24.46
N LEU A 693 15.00 -14.38 -24.85
CA LEU A 693 15.20 -15.80 -25.15
C LEU A 693 14.89 -16.67 -23.93
N LYS A 694 15.43 -16.32 -22.76
CA LYS A 694 15.14 -17.05 -21.52
C LYS A 694 13.68 -16.96 -21.09
N ALA A 695 13.01 -15.82 -21.30
CA ALA A 695 11.58 -15.68 -21.03
C ALA A 695 10.73 -16.52 -22.00
N LYS A 696 11.14 -16.63 -23.27
CA LYS A 696 10.50 -17.51 -24.26
C LYS A 696 10.49 -18.96 -23.79
N ASP A 697 11.58 -19.42 -23.24
CA ASP A 697 11.77 -20.81 -22.82
C ASP A 697 11.31 -21.05 -21.35
N HIS A 698 10.77 -20.03 -20.68
CA HIS A 698 10.44 -20.05 -19.25
C HIS A 698 11.62 -20.45 -18.33
N ASP A 699 12.85 -20.24 -18.79
CA ASP A 699 14.08 -20.67 -18.15
C ASP A 699 14.61 -19.60 -17.18
N PHE A 700 14.07 -19.60 -15.94
CA PHE A 700 14.56 -18.71 -14.87
C PHE A 700 15.98 -19.07 -14.43
N VAL A 701 16.29 -20.37 -14.30
CA VAL A 701 17.60 -20.81 -13.80
C VAL A 701 18.71 -20.47 -14.80
N GLY A 702 18.44 -20.62 -16.08
CA GLY A 702 19.38 -20.24 -17.13
C GLY A 702 19.53 -18.73 -17.31
N PHE A 703 18.51 -17.92 -16.90
CA PHE A 703 18.60 -16.46 -16.85
C PHE A 703 19.53 -16.01 -15.75
#